data_5cf019e9aa77cbf24739112312bb98a8
#
_entry.id   5cf019e9aa77cbf24739112312bb98a8
#
_cell.length_a   1.000
_cell.length_b   1.000
_cell.length_c   1.000
_cell.angle_alpha   90.00
_cell.angle_beta   90.00
_cell.angle_gamma   90.00
#
_symmetry.space_group_name_H-M   'P 1'
#
loop_
_entity.id
_entity.type
_entity.pdbx_description
1 polymer ?
#
loop_
_entity_poly.entity_id
_entity_poly.type
_entity_poly.pdbx_seq_one_letter_code
_entity_poly.pdbx_strand_id
1 'polypeptide(L)'
;MSNTVPSSARVVIVGGGVIGCSVAYHLTKLGIKDVVLLERKTLTCGTTWHAAGLVPTLRATYNMSMLAKYSAGLYEGLEAETGQATGFVRNGSLSVATHQERFTELKRGASMAKLCGFPCEVVNPEQALDLWPLLNIEDIVGGVYLPLDGVVNPVDVTQALAKGARMGGAKIIENTQVLDIKIKDGKAAGVVTAQGDIDAEFVVNCAGMWARNFGKKAGVNIPLHAAEHYYVVTEPMPEINGIMLPTLRDLDYYNYFKTDAGKLLIGTFEPNAKPWGHEGIPDSFSFDELPPDFDHLEPYLEAAIRRIPALEKTGLQVFFNGPESFTPDDRYHLGEAPELRNYFVAAGFNSVGIQSAGGAGKVLAEWIAKGHAPMDLWDVDIKRNLPFQGNSQYLYDRTTEGLGLLYAMHWPFRQFESARNARKSILHDRLVAANACYGEVVGWERANFFAPVGEKPEYGYSWGKQNWFEWSAAEHNAVRNTVGLFDQSSFAKILVQGRDAMSVLNRICSNNIDVEPGKIVYTQWLNERGGIEADLTVTRLEKESFLIVTGPWTQTRELNWLRRNTPDEANVVYTDVTSSMAVISVMGPNARNLLQPLTTDDLSNEGFPFATSKEIELGYARVRASRITYVGELGWELYIPTEFAPDVFDRIVAAGEPHGLKLCGYHALNSLRIEKGYRHFGHDVVEEDTPLEAGLSFASDFNKAGGFIGKEALLKQKAEGVKKRMVLFKFLDPEATNYHEEPIYRNGEIVGRTTSGMYGHYIGGNVAMGYVCNAEGATADWVKEGKYEIEVATKRYEVEASLRAFYDPEMNKIKC
;
A
#
# COMPACT_ATOMS: atom_id res chain seq x y z
N MET A 1 -7.62 -40.00 -20.62
CA MET A 1 -8.39 -40.07 -19.37
C MET A 1 -9.49 -39.03 -19.50
N SER A 2 -10.76 -39.37 -19.22
CA SER A 2 -11.87 -38.41 -19.34
C SER A 2 -11.63 -37.26 -18.33
N ASN A 3 -11.64 -36.02 -18.82
CA ASN A 3 -11.55 -34.79 -18.01
C ASN A 3 -12.88 -34.59 -17.24
N THR A 4 -13.28 -35.56 -16.44
CA THR A 4 -14.46 -35.43 -15.59
C THR A 4 -14.08 -34.57 -14.39
N VAL A 5 -14.70 -33.39 -14.28
CA VAL A 5 -14.58 -32.54 -13.11
C VAL A 5 -15.26 -33.19 -11.90
N PRO A 6 -14.74 -33.06 -10.67
CA PRO A 6 -15.45 -33.54 -9.49
C PRO A 6 -16.71 -32.69 -9.26
N SER A 7 -17.73 -33.25 -8.62
CA SER A 7 -18.95 -32.50 -8.26
C SER A 7 -18.74 -31.53 -7.11
N SER A 8 -17.69 -31.70 -6.32
CA SER A 8 -17.36 -30.80 -5.19
C SER A 8 -15.85 -30.74 -4.90
N ALA A 9 -15.43 -29.66 -4.28
CA ALA A 9 -14.10 -29.46 -3.71
C ALA A 9 -14.16 -28.49 -2.53
N ARG A 10 -13.23 -28.52 -1.60
CA ARG A 10 -13.14 -27.48 -0.59
C ARG A 10 -12.68 -26.15 -1.20
N VAL A 11 -11.67 -26.17 -2.06
CA VAL A 11 -11.13 -24.97 -2.73
C VAL A 11 -11.07 -25.21 -4.23
N VAL A 12 -11.66 -24.32 -5.00
CA VAL A 12 -11.48 -24.25 -6.46
C VAL A 12 -10.61 -23.06 -6.80
N ILE A 13 -9.49 -23.30 -7.50
CA ILE A 13 -8.57 -22.29 -8.01
C ILE A 13 -8.77 -22.16 -9.52
N VAL A 14 -8.97 -20.93 -9.98
CA VAL A 14 -9.18 -20.62 -11.40
C VAL A 14 -7.94 -19.96 -11.97
N GLY A 15 -7.23 -20.64 -12.85
CA GLY A 15 -6.00 -20.20 -13.50
C GLY A 15 -4.77 -21.04 -13.11
N GLY A 16 -4.11 -21.60 -14.12
CA GLY A 16 -2.94 -22.51 -14.02
C GLY A 16 -1.60 -21.83 -14.29
N GLY A 17 -1.49 -20.53 -14.01
CA GLY A 17 -0.22 -19.82 -13.98
C GLY A 17 0.57 -20.10 -12.68
N VAL A 18 1.75 -19.49 -12.57
CA VAL A 18 2.64 -19.66 -11.40
C VAL A 18 1.93 -19.36 -10.08
N ILE A 19 1.04 -18.36 -10.05
CA ILE A 19 0.32 -17.95 -8.85
C ILE A 19 -0.69 -19.03 -8.42
N GLY A 20 -1.55 -19.49 -9.33
CA GLY A 20 -2.54 -20.54 -9.02
C GLY A 20 -1.90 -21.86 -8.61
N CYS A 21 -0.81 -22.27 -9.29
CA CYS A 21 -0.02 -23.43 -8.92
C CYS A 21 0.62 -23.30 -7.54
N SER A 22 1.09 -22.10 -7.20
CA SER A 22 1.65 -21.79 -5.87
C SER A 22 0.59 -21.86 -4.77
N VAL A 23 -0.60 -21.29 -5.00
CA VAL A 23 -1.72 -21.40 -4.04
C VAL A 23 -2.10 -22.86 -3.82
N ALA A 24 -2.25 -23.66 -4.90
CA ALA A 24 -2.55 -25.08 -4.81
C ALA A 24 -1.49 -25.85 -4.01
N TYR A 25 -0.21 -25.60 -4.28
CA TYR A 25 0.92 -26.17 -3.56
C TYR A 25 0.83 -25.89 -2.06
N HIS A 26 0.68 -24.63 -1.68
CA HIS A 26 0.68 -24.23 -0.28
C HIS A 26 -0.56 -24.71 0.49
N LEU A 27 -1.74 -24.76 -0.15
CA LEU A 27 -2.92 -25.36 0.46
C LEU A 27 -2.68 -26.83 0.82
N THR A 28 -2.06 -27.58 -0.09
CA THR A 28 -1.76 -29.00 0.18
C THR A 28 -0.70 -29.17 1.26
N LYS A 29 0.30 -28.25 1.34
CA LYS A 29 1.30 -28.24 2.44
C LYS A 29 0.65 -27.97 3.79
N LEU A 30 -0.46 -27.23 3.84
CA LEU A 30 -1.27 -27.02 5.04
C LEU A 30 -2.22 -28.18 5.36
N GLY A 31 -2.19 -29.27 4.56
CA GLY A 31 -3.03 -30.44 4.74
C GLY A 31 -4.42 -30.34 4.11
N ILE A 32 -4.72 -29.26 3.37
CA ILE A 32 -5.96 -29.13 2.61
C ILE A 32 -5.79 -29.86 1.28
N LYS A 33 -6.28 -31.10 1.20
CA LYS A 33 -6.10 -31.98 0.03
C LYS A 33 -7.23 -31.88 -1.00
N ASP A 34 -8.40 -31.43 -0.58
CA ASP A 34 -9.57 -31.27 -1.45
C ASP A 34 -9.51 -29.94 -2.19
N VAL A 35 -8.53 -29.85 -3.09
CA VAL A 35 -8.21 -28.69 -3.92
C VAL A 35 -8.32 -29.06 -5.38
N VAL A 36 -9.05 -28.26 -6.15
CA VAL A 36 -9.16 -28.39 -7.60
C VAL A 36 -8.66 -27.11 -8.25
N LEU A 37 -7.65 -27.23 -9.10
CA LEU A 37 -7.18 -26.13 -9.95
C LEU A 37 -7.69 -26.37 -11.38
N LEU A 38 -8.35 -25.37 -11.94
CA LEU A 38 -8.89 -25.41 -13.30
C LEU A 38 -8.11 -24.42 -14.18
N GLU A 39 -7.60 -24.95 -15.30
CA GLU A 39 -6.96 -24.14 -16.33
C GLU A 39 -7.72 -24.31 -17.65
N ARG A 40 -8.06 -23.19 -18.27
CA ARG A 40 -8.85 -23.17 -19.52
C ARG A 40 -8.14 -23.80 -20.72
N LYS A 41 -6.80 -23.76 -20.75
CA LYS A 41 -5.93 -24.38 -21.76
C LYS A 41 -4.94 -25.31 -21.07
N THR A 42 -3.64 -25.03 -21.14
CA THR A 42 -2.59 -25.77 -20.43
C THR A 42 -1.90 -24.87 -19.43
N LEU A 43 -1.25 -25.46 -18.43
CA LEU A 43 -0.50 -24.71 -17.43
C LEU A 43 0.46 -23.73 -18.09
N THR A 44 0.63 -22.57 -17.49
CA THR A 44 1.51 -21.47 -17.91
C THR A 44 1.07 -20.68 -19.15
N CYS A 45 -0.01 -21.02 -19.81
CA CYS A 45 -0.40 -20.48 -21.12
C CYS A 45 -0.72 -18.98 -21.17
N GLY A 46 -0.87 -18.31 -20.01
CA GLY A 46 -1.08 -16.88 -19.91
C GLY A 46 0.27 -16.11 -19.91
N THR A 47 0.49 -15.26 -18.91
CA THR A 47 1.72 -14.42 -18.79
C THR A 47 2.95 -15.22 -18.33
N THR A 48 2.76 -16.34 -17.62
CA THR A 48 3.86 -17.07 -16.97
C THR A 48 4.95 -17.55 -17.93
N TRP A 49 4.59 -18.08 -19.10
CA TRP A 49 5.56 -18.74 -20.00
C TRP A 49 6.59 -17.80 -20.57
N HIS A 50 6.26 -16.53 -20.73
CA HIS A 50 7.15 -15.53 -21.34
C HIS A 50 7.85 -14.61 -20.33
N ALA A 51 7.67 -14.82 -19.04
CA ALA A 51 8.34 -14.02 -18.03
C ALA A 51 9.86 -14.19 -18.07
N ALA A 52 10.62 -13.13 -17.82
CA ALA A 52 12.08 -13.15 -17.83
C ALA A 52 12.70 -14.03 -16.74
N GLY A 53 11.93 -14.37 -15.69
CA GLY A 53 12.34 -15.30 -14.64
C GLY A 53 13.28 -14.69 -13.60
N LEU A 54 13.23 -13.38 -13.38
CA LEU A 54 14.01 -12.71 -12.35
C LEU A 54 13.41 -12.97 -10.95
N VAL A 55 14.27 -13.19 -9.96
CA VAL A 55 13.88 -13.46 -8.55
C VAL A 55 14.68 -12.54 -7.61
N PRO A 56 14.47 -11.23 -7.68
CA PRO A 56 15.03 -10.30 -6.69
C PRO A 56 14.32 -10.45 -5.34
N THR A 57 15.08 -10.31 -4.26
CA THR A 57 14.59 -10.50 -2.88
C THR A 57 14.23 -9.19 -2.20
N LEU A 58 14.90 -8.08 -2.52
CA LEU A 58 14.63 -6.77 -1.93
C LEU A 58 13.49 -6.07 -2.66
N ARG A 59 12.49 -5.60 -1.90
CA ARG A 59 11.31 -4.88 -2.40
C ARG A 59 11.15 -3.55 -1.67
N ALA A 60 10.12 -2.77 -2.06
CA ALA A 60 9.89 -1.43 -1.51
C ALA A 60 9.57 -1.42 -0.01
N THR A 61 9.00 -2.50 0.55
CA THR A 61 8.67 -2.62 1.96
C THR A 61 9.26 -3.89 2.57
N TYR A 62 9.38 -3.91 3.89
CA TYR A 62 9.85 -5.07 4.64
C TYR A 62 8.99 -6.31 4.37
N ASN A 63 7.66 -6.18 4.46
CA ASN A 63 6.74 -7.31 4.28
C ASN A 63 6.86 -7.91 2.87
N MET A 64 6.90 -7.05 1.84
CA MET A 64 7.07 -7.52 0.46
C MET A 64 8.44 -8.17 0.23
N SER A 65 9.50 -7.64 0.87
CA SER A 65 10.84 -8.24 0.82
C SER A 65 10.87 -9.63 1.48
N MET A 66 10.16 -9.80 2.60
CA MET A 66 10.07 -11.11 3.26
C MET A 66 9.30 -12.14 2.43
N LEU A 67 8.25 -11.74 1.70
CA LEU A 67 7.55 -12.62 0.77
C LEU A 67 8.41 -13.00 -0.44
N ALA A 68 9.17 -12.06 -1.00
CA ALA A 68 10.11 -12.35 -2.08
C ALA A 68 11.26 -13.27 -1.64
N LYS A 69 11.81 -13.04 -0.44
CA LYS A 69 12.80 -13.93 0.20
C LYS A 69 12.29 -15.36 0.32
N TYR A 70 11.04 -15.50 0.79
CA TYR A 70 10.41 -16.81 0.88
C TYR A 70 10.31 -17.49 -0.48
N SER A 71 9.93 -16.74 -1.53
CA SER A 71 9.84 -17.28 -2.90
C SER A 71 11.19 -17.82 -3.38
N ALA A 72 12.27 -17.06 -3.21
CA ALA A 72 13.62 -17.48 -3.60
C ALA A 72 14.05 -18.77 -2.87
N GLY A 73 13.85 -18.84 -1.54
CA GLY A 73 14.16 -20.03 -0.76
C GLY A 73 13.31 -21.25 -1.14
N LEU A 74 12.02 -21.03 -1.47
CA LEU A 74 11.15 -22.09 -1.95
C LEU A 74 11.65 -22.66 -3.27
N TYR A 75 11.97 -21.81 -4.26
CA TYR A 75 12.41 -22.26 -5.58
C TYR A 75 13.73 -23.04 -5.54
N GLU A 76 14.62 -22.66 -4.66
CA GLU A 76 15.88 -23.36 -4.42
C GLU A 76 15.68 -24.80 -3.89
N GLY A 77 14.68 -24.99 -3.01
CA GLY A 77 14.38 -26.29 -2.43
C GLY A 77 13.43 -27.18 -3.22
N LEU A 78 12.68 -26.59 -4.16
CA LEU A 78 11.51 -27.24 -4.79
C LEU A 78 11.87 -28.42 -5.70
N GLU A 79 13.04 -28.38 -6.37
CA GLU A 79 13.56 -29.46 -7.19
C GLU A 79 13.86 -30.70 -6.35
N ALA A 80 14.52 -30.52 -5.22
CA ALA A 80 14.83 -31.64 -4.31
C ALA A 80 13.55 -32.28 -3.73
N GLU A 81 12.52 -31.48 -3.50
CA GLU A 81 11.23 -31.97 -2.98
C GLU A 81 10.43 -32.71 -4.04
N THR A 82 10.34 -32.15 -5.25
CA THR A 82 9.39 -32.62 -6.27
C THR A 82 10.04 -33.51 -7.33
N GLY A 83 11.36 -33.46 -7.47
CA GLY A 83 12.09 -34.08 -8.59
C GLY A 83 11.76 -33.40 -9.94
N GLN A 84 11.32 -32.15 -9.93
CA GLN A 84 11.10 -31.32 -11.11
C GLN A 84 12.05 -30.14 -11.03
N ALA A 85 12.92 -29.99 -12.03
CA ALA A 85 13.83 -28.86 -12.11
C ALA A 85 13.06 -27.53 -12.10
N THR A 86 13.63 -26.52 -11.46
CA THR A 86 13.12 -25.15 -11.45
C THR A 86 13.96 -24.22 -12.31
N GLY A 87 15.18 -24.65 -12.65
CA GLY A 87 16.19 -23.78 -13.27
C GLY A 87 16.64 -22.64 -12.36
N PHE A 88 16.41 -22.73 -11.04
CA PHE A 88 16.80 -21.69 -10.10
C PHE A 88 18.32 -21.65 -9.91
N VAL A 89 18.89 -20.46 -10.12
CA VAL A 89 20.31 -20.18 -9.90
C VAL A 89 20.45 -18.88 -9.11
N ARG A 90 21.23 -18.90 -8.04
CA ARG A 90 21.64 -17.70 -7.32
C ARG A 90 22.81 -17.06 -8.05
N ASN A 91 22.54 -16.16 -8.98
CA ASN A 91 23.55 -15.41 -9.72
C ASN A 91 23.76 -13.98 -9.19
N GLY A 92 22.95 -13.56 -8.22
CA GLY A 92 22.93 -12.21 -7.69
C GLY A 92 22.28 -11.19 -8.64
N SER A 93 22.11 -9.96 -8.12
CA SER A 93 21.73 -8.82 -8.96
C SER A 93 22.56 -7.58 -8.64
N LEU A 94 22.88 -6.79 -9.66
CA LEU A 94 23.57 -5.52 -9.58
C LEU A 94 22.65 -4.42 -10.09
N SER A 95 22.32 -3.46 -9.23
CA SER A 95 21.62 -2.22 -9.62
C SER A 95 22.62 -1.08 -9.69
N VAL A 96 22.67 -0.34 -10.80
CA VAL A 96 23.58 0.79 -10.99
C VAL A 96 22.83 2.12 -10.95
N ALA A 97 23.52 3.18 -10.57
CA ALA A 97 23.03 4.55 -10.51
C ALA A 97 23.90 5.47 -11.35
N THR A 98 23.29 6.33 -12.15
CA THR A 98 23.98 7.31 -13.00
C THR A 98 24.05 8.71 -12.37
N HIS A 99 23.33 8.92 -11.27
CA HIS A 99 23.35 10.18 -10.53
C HIS A 99 23.14 9.98 -9.04
N GLN A 100 23.53 10.97 -8.25
CA GLN A 100 23.61 10.90 -6.79
C GLN A 100 22.28 10.59 -6.12
N GLU A 101 21.17 11.09 -6.64
CA GLU A 101 19.83 10.84 -6.06
C GLU A 101 19.41 9.36 -6.22
N ARG A 102 19.66 8.74 -7.40
CA ARG A 102 19.46 7.30 -7.59
C ARG A 102 20.35 6.49 -6.67
N PHE A 103 21.61 6.90 -6.52
CA PHE A 103 22.53 6.21 -5.61
C PHE A 103 22.06 6.32 -4.15
N THR A 104 21.46 7.45 -3.78
CA THR A 104 20.84 7.61 -2.43
C THR A 104 19.65 6.66 -2.26
N GLU A 105 18.79 6.52 -3.26
CA GLU A 105 17.70 5.53 -3.25
C GLU A 105 18.24 4.11 -3.05
N LEU A 106 19.23 3.70 -3.84
CA LEU A 106 19.84 2.37 -3.73
C LEU A 106 20.44 2.14 -2.34
N LYS A 107 21.10 3.14 -1.75
CA LYS A 107 21.64 3.06 -0.37
C LYS A 107 20.56 2.96 0.69
N ARG A 108 19.38 3.59 0.49
CA ARG A 108 18.21 3.38 1.37
C ARG A 108 17.71 1.94 1.31
N GLY A 109 17.64 1.37 0.09
CA GLY A 109 17.36 -0.06 -0.08
C GLY A 109 18.40 -0.95 0.62
N ALA A 110 19.69 -0.60 0.56
CA ALA A 110 20.75 -1.33 1.26
C ALA A 110 20.60 -1.28 2.79
N SER A 111 20.14 -0.18 3.37
CA SER A 111 19.80 -0.09 4.79
C SER A 111 18.63 -1.03 5.13
N MET A 112 17.58 -1.05 4.32
CA MET A 112 16.44 -1.95 4.51
C MET A 112 16.84 -3.44 4.33
N ALA A 113 17.77 -3.74 3.43
CA ALA A 113 18.29 -5.10 3.26
C ALA A 113 18.88 -5.66 4.55
N LYS A 114 19.57 -4.82 5.36
CA LYS A 114 20.09 -5.22 6.68
C LYS A 114 18.96 -5.60 7.64
N LEU A 115 17.87 -4.83 7.63
CA LEU A 115 16.67 -5.13 8.43
C LEU A 115 16.06 -6.49 8.06
N CYS A 116 16.05 -6.83 6.76
CA CYS A 116 15.56 -8.10 6.25
C CYS A 116 16.55 -9.26 6.47
N GLY A 117 17.78 -8.97 6.94
CA GLY A 117 18.84 -9.96 7.09
C GLY A 117 19.38 -10.47 5.74
N PHE A 118 19.47 -9.57 4.73
CA PHE A 118 20.09 -9.88 3.44
C PHE A 118 21.52 -9.35 3.40
N PRO A 119 22.50 -10.12 2.89
CA PRO A 119 23.75 -9.54 2.48
C PRO A 119 23.52 -8.56 1.33
N CYS A 120 24.13 -7.40 1.43
CA CYS A 120 23.98 -6.32 0.47
C CYS A 120 25.28 -5.51 0.46
N GLU A 121 25.81 -5.25 -0.71
CA GLU A 121 27.06 -4.53 -0.90
C GLU A 121 26.81 -3.25 -1.67
N VAL A 122 27.24 -2.12 -1.13
CA VAL A 122 27.30 -0.86 -1.87
C VAL A 122 28.63 -0.85 -2.61
N VAL A 123 28.57 -0.71 -3.93
CA VAL A 123 29.75 -0.83 -4.82
C VAL A 123 30.04 0.51 -5.52
N ASN A 124 31.33 0.75 -5.73
CA ASN A 124 31.79 1.84 -6.59
C ASN A 124 31.78 1.40 -8.08
N PRO A 125 32.05 2.32 -9.06
CA PRO A 125 32.03 1.96 -10.48
C PRO A 125 32.99 0.84 -10.87
N GLU A 126 34.21 0.81 -10.32
CA GLU A 126 35.21 -0.21 -10.60
C GLU A 126 34.76 -1.58 -10.07
N GLN A 127 34.19 -1.64 -8.88
CA GLN A 127 33.61 -2.87 -8.32
C GLN A 127 32.39 -3.35 -9.14
N ALA A 128 31.60 -2.42 -9.68
CA ALA A 128 30.51 -2.78 -10.58
C ALA A 128 31.03 -3.39 -11.90
N LEU A 129 32.14 -2.87 -12.42
CA LEU A 129 32.83 -3.41 -13.61
C LEU A 129 33.41 -4.81 -13.32
N ASP A 130 33.99 -5.03 -12.14
CA ASP A 130 34.47 -6.35 -11.71
C ASP A 130 33.34 -7.41 -11.68
N LEU A 131 32.14 -7.00 -11.22
CA LEU A 131 30.96 -7.86 -11.22
C LEU A 131 30.37 -8.07 -12.62
N TRP A 132 30.51 -7.07 -13.49
CA TRP A 132 29.95 -7.06 -14.85
C TRP A 132 30.92 -6.51 -15.89
N PRO A 133 31.86 -7.34 -16.41
CA PRO A 133 33.03 -6.89 -17.20
C PRO A 133 32.70 -6.20 -18.53
N LEU A 134 31.47 -6.23 -19.01
CA LEU A 134 31.06 -5.57 -20.26
C LEU A 134 30.42 -4.19 -20.02
N LEU A 135 30.36 -3.70 -18.79
CA LEU A 135 29.75 -2.41 -18.48
C LEU A 135 30.57 -1.24 -19.01
N ASN A 136 29.89 -0.29 -19.65
CA ASN A 136 30.38 1.08 -19.68
C ASN A 136 30.05 1.76 -18.34
N ILE A 137 31.08 2.20 -17.63
CA ILE A 137 30.96 2.80 -16.30
C ILE A 137 31.17 4.33 -16.29
N GLU A 138 31.28 4.97 -17.43
CA GLU A 138 31.63 6.40 -17.52
C GLU A 138 30.66 7.33 -16.80
N ASP A 139 29.38 6.97 -16.79
CA ASP A 139 28.29 7.73 -16.11
C ASP A 139 27.84 7.11 -14.79
N ILE A 140 28.41 5.96 -14.37
CA ILE A 140 28.02 5.30 -13.13
C ILE A 140 28.67 6.01 -11.94
N VAL A 141 27.86 6.39 -10.95
CA VAL A 141 28.31 6.97 -9.67
C VAL A 141 28.43 5.93 -8.56
N GLY A 142 27.84 4.77 -8.73
CA GLY A 142 27.86 3.65 -7.80
C GLY A 142 26.71 2.68 -8.06
N GLY A 143 26.61 1.66 -7.21
CA GLY A 143 25.58 0.65 -7.32
C GLY A 143 25.36 -0.13 -6.03
N VAL A 144 24.45 -1.10 -6.10
CA VAL A 144 24.17 -2.04 -5.01
C VAL A 144 24.10 -3.44 -5.58
N TYR A 145 24.85 -4.35 -4.96
CA TYR A 145 24.89 -5.77 -5.28
C TYR A 145 24.17 -6.59 -4.21
N LEU A 146 23.25 -7.45 -4.65
CA LEU A 146 22.47 -8.37 -3.81
C LEU A 146 22.80 -9.83 -4.18
N PRO A 147 23.69 -10.51 -3.46
CA PRO A 147 24.19 -11.83 -3.86
C PRO A 147 23.15 -12.96 -3.72
N LEU A 148 22.08 -12.77 -2.93
CA LEU A 148 21.03 -13.78 -2.74
C LEU A 148 19.93 -13.73 -3.81
N ASP A 149 19.93 -12.75 -4.69
CA ASP A 149 19.02 -12.70 -5.82
C ASP A 149 19.35 -13.82 -6.82
N GLY A 150 18.38 -14.16 -7.62
CA GLY A 150 18.54 -15.26 -8.56
C GLY A 150 17.68 -15.14 -9.80
N VAL A 151 17.76 -16.17 -10.62
CA VAL A 151 16.92 -16.37 -11.79
C VAL A 151 16.31 -17.76 -11.77
N VAL A 152 15.20 -17.95 -12.47
CA VAL A 152 14.47 -19.21 -12.55
C VAL A 152 13.93 -19.41 -13.96
N ASN A 153 13.65 -20.65 -14.37
CA ASN A 153 12.81 -20.87 -15.54
C ASN A 153 11.32 -20.78 -15.13
N PRO A 154 10.52 -19.83 -15.64
CA PRO A 154 9.15 -19.62 -15.22
C PRO A 154 8.22 -20.81 -15.45
N VAL A 155 8.40 -21.54 -16.56
CA VAL A 155 7.61 -22.75 -16.88
C VAL A 155 7.97 -23.87 -15.92
N ASP A 156 9.27 -24.13 -15.73
CA ASP A 156 9.77 -25.21 -14.88
C ASP A 156 9.37 -25.03 -13.41
N VAL A 157 9.50 -23.81 -12.85
CA VAL A 157 9.08 -23.55 -11.46
C VAL A 157 7.57 -23.73 -11.29
N THR A 158 6.77 -23.35 -12.30
CA THR A 158 5.32 -23.55 -12.27
C THR A 158 4.97 -25.05 -12.33
N GLN A 159 5.66 -25.83 -13.17
CA GLN A 159 5.48 -27.28 -13.23
C GLN A 159 5.92 -27.96 -11.93
N ALA A 160 6.99 -27.48 -11.29
CA ALA A 160 7.44 -27.99 -9.99
C ALA A 160 6.41 -27.72 -8.88
N LEU A 161 5.83 -26.50 -8.82
CA LEU A 161 4.72 -26.17 -7.92
C LEU A 161 3.49 -27.04 -8.18
N ALA A 162 3.10 -27.19 -9.46
CA ALA A 162 1.98 -28.04 -9.85
C ALA A 162 2.20 -29.50 -9.50
N LYS A 163 3.41 -30.02 -9.69
CA LYS A 163 3.79 -31.39 -9.29
C LYS A 163 3.72 -31.57 -7.79
N GLY A 164 4.29 -30.63 -7.03
CA GLY A 164 4.19 -30.62 -5.57
C GLY A 164 2.74 -30.58 -5.07
N ALA A 165 1.88 -29.75 -5.69
CA ALA A 165 0.45 -29.72 -5.38
C ALA A 165 -0.24 -31.07 -5.65
N ARG A 166 0.05 -31.73 -6.80
CA ARG A 166 -0.47 -33.07 -7.13
C ARG A 166 0.02 -34.12 -6.14
N MET A 167 1.30 -34.07 -5.76
CA MET A 167 1.85 -34.96 -4.73
C MET A 167 1.14 -34.79 -3.38
N GLY A 168 0.72 -33.56 -3.06
CA GLY A 168 -0.06 -33.23 -1.87
C GLY A 168 -1.56 -33.58 -1.96
N GLY A 169 -2.05 -34.01 -3.12
CA GLY A 169 -3.44 -34.47 -3.35
C GLY A 169 -4.33 -33.54 -4.15
N ALA A 170 -3.84 -32.37 -4.57
CA ALA A 170 -4.62 -31.47 -5.44
C ALA A 170 -4.88 -32.07 -6.83
N LYS A 171 -6.06 -31.83 -7.36
CA LYS A 171 -6.42 -32.15 -8.74
C LYS A 171 -6.21 -30.93 -9.63
N ILE A 172 -5.37 -31.06 -10.64
CA ILE A 172 -5.12 -30.01 -11.64
C ILE A 172 -5.71 -30.48 -12.96
N ILE A 173 -6.70 -29.77 -13.46
CA ILE A 173 -7.48 -30.12 -14.64
C ILE A 173 -7.31 -29.02 -15.69
N GLU A 174 -6.60 -29.35 -16.74
CA GLU A 174 -6.35 -28.48 -17.88
C GLU A 174 -7.49 -28.62 -18.92
N ASN A 175 -7.56 -27.70 -19.88
CA ASN A 175 -8.60 -27.63 -20.91
C ASN A 175 -10.01 -27.55 -20.32
N THR A 176 -10.15 -26.87 -19.18
CA THR A 176 -11.42 -26.71 -18.47
C THR A 176 -11.64 -25.26 -18.10
N GLN A 177 -12.42 -24.56 -18.91
CA GLN A 177 -12.79 -23.17 -18.70
C GLN A 177 -13.87 -23.04 -17.65
N VAL A 178 -13.67 -22.16 -16.68
CA VAL A 178 -14.71 -21.73 -15.76
C VAL A 178 -15.57 -20.67 -16.44
N LEU A 179 -16.86 -20.94 -16.55
CA LEU A 179 -17.83 -20.11 -17.25
C LEU A 179 -18.48 -19.10 -16.32
N ASP A 180 -18.77 -19.50 -15.08
CA ASP A 180 -19.47 -18.66 -14.11
C ASP A 180 -19.14 -19.08 -12.66
N ILE A 181 -19.56 -18.24 -11.70
CA ILE A 181 -19.39 -18.45 -10.25
C ILE A 181 -20.77 -18.77 -9.65
N LYS A 182 -20.84 -19.84 -8.87
CA LYS A 182 -22.04 -20.14 -8.06
C LYS A 182 -22.00 -19.27 -6.81
N ILE A 183 -23.08 -18.53 -6.57
CA ILE A 183 -23.24 -17.66 -5.41
C ILE A 183 -24.46 -18.14 -4.62
N LYS A 184 -24.30 -18.30 -3.31
CA LYS A 184 -25.36 -18.66 -2.38
C LYS A 184 -25.21 -17.88 -1.08
N ASP A 185 -26.28 -17.23 -0.64
CA ASP A 185 -26.35 -16.49 0.63
C ASP A 185 -25.19 -15.46 0.76
N GLY A 186 -24.88 -14.73 -0.34
CA GLY A 186 -23.81 -13.72 -0.38
C GLY A 186 -22.39 -14.29 -0.27
N LYS A 187 -22.19 -15.58 -0.55
CA LYS A 187 -20.89 -16.27 -0.56
C LYS A 187 -20.64 -16.96 -1.86
N ALA A 188 -19.39 -17.06 -2.28
CA ALA A 188 -19.00 -18.00 -3.34
C ALA A 188 -19.32 -19.42 -2.87
N ALA A 189 -19.92 -20.21 -3.73
CA ALA A 189 -20.39 -21.56 -3.43
C ALA A 189 -19.94 -22.59 -4.49
N GLY A 190 -19.07 -22.19 -5.41
CA GLY A 190 -18.52 -23.06 -6.45
C GLY A 190 -18.39 -22.38 -7.80
N VAL A 191 -18.18 -23.18 -8.82
CA VAL A 191 -17.99 -22.72 -10.19
C VAL A 191 -18.82 -23.55 -11.18
N VAL A 192 -19.14 -22.95 -12.33
CA VAL A 192 -19.80 -23.57 -13.46
C VAL A 192 -18.78 -23.81 -14.58
N THR A 193 -18.72 -25.02 -15.13
CA THR A 193 -17.88 -25.35 -16.28
C THR A 193 -18.69 -26.07 -17.38
N ALA A 194 -18.16 -26.13 -18.59
CA ALA A 194 -18.81 -26.92 -19.67
C ALA A 194 -18.81 -28.44 -19.39
N GLN A 195 -17.93 -28.92 -18.48
CA GLN A 195 -17.79 -30.31 -18.11
C GLN A 195 -18.59 -30.70 -16.85
N GLY A 196 -19.29 -29.71 -16.25
CA GLY A 196 -20.10 -29.89 -15.05
C GLY A 196 -19.79 -28.82 -14.00
N ASP A 197 -20.65 -28.70 -13.02
CA ASP A 197 -20.51 -27.77 -11.91
C ASP A 197 -19.68 -28.37 -10.78
N ILE A 198 -18.97 -27.54 -10.09
CA ILE A 198 -18.20 -27.90 -8.88
C ILE A 198 -18.71 -27.04 -7.73
N ASP A 199 -19.28 -27.65 -6.70
CA ASP A 199 -19.58 -26.98 -5.44
C ASP A 199 -18.30 -26.77 -4.65
N ALA A 200 -18.11 -25.56 -4.06
CA ALA A 200 -16.90 -25.27 -3.32
C ALA A 200 -17.16 -24.35 -2.13
N GLU A 201 -16.39 -24.56 -1.05
CA GLU A 201 -16.37 -23.66 0.09
C GLU A 201 -15.69 -22.33 -0.27
N PHE A 202 -14.59 -22.40 -1.03
CA PHE A 202 -13.80 -21.24 -1.45
C PHE A 202 -13.52 -21.27 -2.97
N VAL A 203 -13.56 -20.09 -3.59
CA VAL A 203 -13.13 -19.87 -4.96
C VAL A 203 -11.98 -18.88 -4.98
N VAL A 204 -10.89 -19.22 -5.67
CA VAL A 204 -9.70 -18.38 -5.79
C VAL A 204 -9.49 -17.96 -7.24
N ASN A 205 -9.55 -16.65 -7.50
CA ASN A 205 -9.32 -16.09 -8.82
C ASN A 205 -7.83 -15.78 -9.01
N CYS A 206 -7.14 -16.65 -9.76
CA CYS A 206 -5.75 -16.51 -10.21
C CYS A 206 -5.66 -16.37 -11.73
N ALA A 207 -6.70 -15.80 -12.37
CA ALA A 207 -6.86 -15.80 -13.82
C ALA A 207 -6.02 -14.73 -14.55
N GLY A 208 -4.97 -14.17 -13.94
CA GLY A 208 -4.04 -13.23 -14.58
C GLY A 208 -4.75 -12.04 -15.21
N MET A 209 -4.49 -11.75 -16.48
CA MET A 209 -5.12 -10.65 -17.22
C MET A 209 -6.65 -10.79 -17.34
N TRP A 210 -7.19 -11.99 -17.25
CA TRP A 210 -8.65 -12.27 -17.31
C TRP A 210 -9.33 -12.09 -15.97
N ALA A 211 -8.58 -11.92 -14.86
CA ALA A 211 -9.12 -11.89 -13.51
C ALA A 211 -10.19 -10.81 -13.32
N ARG A 212 -10.01 -9.62 -13.91
CA ARG A 212 -10.99 -8.53 -13.87
C ARG A 212 -12.33 -8.92 -14.47
N ASN A 213 -12.32 -9.47 -15.70
CA ASN A 213 -13.55 -9.87 -16.39
C ASN A 213 -14.22 -11.06 -15.72
N PHE A 214 -13.42 -11.97 -15.16
CA PHE A 214 -13.92 -13.09 -14.38
C PHE A 214 -14.55 -12.61 -13.05
N GLY A 215 -13.90 -11.69 -12.34
CA GLY A 215 -14.44 -11.08 -11.12
C GLY A 215 -15.77 -10.37 -11.32
N LYS A 216 -15.95 -9.66 -12.46
CA LYS A 216 -17.22 -9.00 -12.81
C LYS A 216 -18.41 -9.95 -12.84
N LYS A 217 -18.24 -11.22 -13.22
CA LYS A 217 -19.30 -12.25 -13.19
C LYS A 217 -19.82 -12.50 -11.77
N ALA A 218 -18.94 -12.35 -10.79
CA ALA A 218 -19.26 -12.49 -9.37
C ALA A 218 -19.62 -11.14 -8.68
N GLY A 219 -19.69 -10.04 -9.43
CA GLY A 219 -19.90 -8.71 -8.88
C GLY A 219 -18.70 -8.17 -8.11
N VAL A 220 -17.51 -8.74 -8.31
CA VAL A 220 -16.26 -8.38 -7.63
C VAL A 220 -15.46 -7.38 -8.47
N ASN A 221 -15.03 -6.28 -7.86
CA ASN A 221 -14.18 -5.28 -8.46
C ASN A 221 -12.70 -5.66 -8.33
N ILE A 222 -12.05 -5.95 -9.46
CA ILE A 222 -10.61 -6.23 -9.52
C ILE A 222 -9.97 -5.20 -10.47
N PRO A 223 -9.46 -4.09 -9.94
CA PRO A 223 -8.90 -3.00 -10.76
C PRO A 223 -7.56 -3.42 -11.39
N LEU A 224 -7.57 -3.90 -12.60
CA LEU A 224 -6.39 -4.17 -13.40
C LEU A 224 -6.67 -3.97 -14.89
N HIS A 225 -5.61 -3.68 -15.64
CA HIS A 225 -5.64 -3.58 -17.10
C HIS A 225 -4.37 -4.20 -17.66
N ALA A 226 -4.44 -4.70 -18.90
CA ALA A 226 -3.24 -5.22 -19.55
C ALA A 226 -2.48 -4.12 -20.30
N ALA A 227 -1.18 -4.27 -20.40
CA ALA A 227 -0.30 -3.48 -21.26
C ALA A 227 0.68 -4.39 -21.99
N GLU A 228 1.13 -3.94 -23.16
CA GLU A 228 2.25 -4.54 -23.88
C GLU A 228 3.52 -4.43 -23.04
N HIS A 229 4.39 -5.44 -23.12
CA HIS A 229 5.65 -5.44 -22.40
C HIS A 229 6.72 -6.17 -23.21
N TYR A 230 7.94 -5.62 -23.23
CA TYR A 230 8.93 -5.97 -24.22
C TYR A 230 10.22 -6.51 -23.63
N TYR A 231 10.79 -7.50 -24.33
CA TYR A 231 12.21 -7.83 -24.21
C TYR A 231 12.76 -8.36 -25.52
N VAL A 232 14.06 -8.30 -25.67
CA VAL A 232 14.78 -8.92 -26.79
C VAL A 232 15.80 -9.92 -26.27
N VAL A 233 16.15 -10.90 -27.11
CA VAL A 233 17.25 -11.84 -26.85
C VAL A 233 18.26 -11.70 -27.98
N THR A 234 19.52 -11.52 -27.64
CA THR A 234 20.60 -11.39 -28.60
C THR A 234 20.93 -12.72 -29.29
N GLU A 235 21.66 -12.66 -30.39
CA GLU A 235 22.45 -13.80 -30.86
C GLU A 235 23.50 -14.16 -29.79
N PRO A 236 24.15 -15.36 -29.90
CA PRO A 236 25.22 -15.75 -28.99
C PRO A 236 26.36 -14.74 -28.94
N MET A 237 26.75 -14.33 -27.75
CA MET A 237 27.84 -13.38 -27.48
C MET A 237 29.06 -14.14 -26.97
N PRO A 238 30.21 -14.14 -27.73
CA PRO A 238 31.42 -14.84 -27.31
C PRO A 238 31.90 -14.39 -25.90
N GLU A 239 31.72 -13.13 -25.56
CA GLU A 239 32.17 -12.47 -24.32
C GLU A 239 31.52 -13.05 -23.08
N ILE A 240 30.32 -13.61 -23.20
CA ILE A 240 29.55 -14.19 -22.05
C ILE A 240 29.30 -15.68 -22.24
N ASN A 241 29.97 -16.33 -23.20
CA ASN A 241 29.78 -17.75 -23.42
C ASN A 241 30.27 -18.57 -22.21
N GLY A 242 29.38 -19.33 -21.59
CA GLY A 242 29.65 -20.14 -20.40
C GLY A 242 29.80 -19.33 -19.11
N ILE A 243 29.52 -18.04 -19.11
CA ILE A 243 29.57 -17.17 -17.94
C ILE A 243 28.14 -16.85 -17.47
N MET A 244 27.89 -17.03 -16.18
CA MET A 244 26.66 -16.57 -15.54
C MET A 244 26.97 -15.27 -14.78
N LEU A 245 26.48 -14.13 -15.33
CA LEU A 245 26.63 -12.82 -14.69
C LEU A 245 25.44 -12.54 -13.74
N PRO A 246 25.62 -11.68 -12.73
CA PRO A 246 24.50 -11.15 -11.99
C PRO A 246 23.45 -10.50 -12.90
N THR A 247 22.18 -10.55 -12.51
CA THR A 247 21.18 -9.74 -13.23
C THR A 247 21.52 -8.26 -13.07
N LEU A 248 21.81 -7.57 -14.19
CA LEU A 248 22.06 -6.14 -14.18
C LEU A 248 20.73 -5.38 -14.27
N ARG A 249 20.57 -4.35 -13.45
CA ARG A 249 19.43 -3.42 -13.47
C ARG A 249 19.96 -2.00 -13.65
N ASP A 250 19.70 -1.42 -14.79
CA ASP A 250 20.00 -0.03 -15.12
C ASP A 250 18.71 0.78 -15.02
N LEU A 251 18.38 1.19 -13.78
CA LEU A 251 17.10 1.79 -13.47
C LEU A 251 16.87 3.15 -14.14
N ASP A 252 17.93 3.94 -14.31
CA ASP A 252 17.86 5.28 -14.90
C ASP A 252 17.64 5.23 -16.42
N TYR A 253 18.00 4.10 -17.04
CA TYR A 253 17.75 3.83 -18.47
C TYR A 253 16.64 2.80 -18.69
N TYR A 254 15.92 2.42 -17.63
CA TYR A 254 14.77 1.51 -17.65
C TYR A 254 15.06 0.11 -18.17
N ASN A 255 16.33 -0.35 -18.18
CA ASN A 255 16.74 -1.64 -18.72
C ASN A 255 17.15 -2.63 -17.64
N TYR A 256 16.90 -3.92 -17.91
CA TYR A 256 17.54 -5.02 -17.18
C TYR A 256 18.18 -6.00 -18.16
N PHE A 257 19.21 -6.68 -17.68
CA PHE A 257 20.01 -7.61 -18.50
C PHE A 257 20.16 -8.92 -17.72
N LYS A 258 19.90 -10.02 -18.41
CA LYS A 258 20.04 -11.38 -17.87
C LYS A 258 20.78 -12.23 -18.88
N THR A 259 21.85 -12.92 -18.44
CA THR A 259 22.52 -13.92 -19.26
C THR A 259 21.67 -15.18 -19.37
N ASP A 260 21.58 -15.74 -20.57
CA ASP A 260 20.85 -16.96 -20.87
C ASP A 260 21.54 -17.76 -21.96
N ALA A 261 22.18 -18.87 -21.58
CA ALA A 261 22.84 -19.79 -22.49
C ALA A 261 23.81 -19.09 -23.48
N GLY A 262 24.63 -18.16 -23.00
CA GLY A 262 25.60 -17.40 -23.82
C GLY A 262 24.99 -16.28 -24.66
N LYS A 263 23.76 -15.95 -24.41
CA LYS A 263 23.00 -14.82 -24.97
C LYS A 263 22.65 -13.84 -23.89
N LEU A 264 22.22 -12.65 -24.26
CA LEU A 264 21.72 -11.63 -23.35
C LEU A 264 20.25 -11.39 -23.61
N LEU A 265 19.42 -11.59 -22.59
CA LEU A 265 18.04 -11.09 -22.56
C LEU A 265 18.08 -9.65 -22.05
N ILE A 266 17.50 -8.73 -22.81
CA ILE A 266 17.40 -7.30 -22.51
C ILE A 266 15.92 -6.96 -22.44
N GLY A 267 15.42 -6.60 -21.27
CA GLY A 267 14.04 -6.15 -21.09
C GLY A 267 13.99 -4.71 -20.59
N THR A 268 12.83 -4.09 -20.72
CA THR A 268 12.64 -2.69 -20.36
C THR A 268 11.39 -2.48 -19.53
N PHE A 269 11.39 -1.46 -18.70
CA PHE A 269 10.22 -0.97 -17.94
C PHE A 269 9.92 0.46 -18.40
N GLU A 270 9.42 0.57 -19.61
CA GLU A 270 9.18 1.85 -20.27
C GLU A 270 8.17 2.73 -19.48
N PRO A 271 8.47 4.04 -19.28
CA PRO A 271 7.64 4.96 -18.51
C PRO A 271 6.31 5.30 -19.19
N ASN A 272 6.18 5.04 -20.49
CA ASN A 272 4.97 5.27 -21.27
C ASN A 272 4.52 3.96 -21.92
N ALA A 273 3.90 3.10 -21.14
CA ALA A 273 3.41 1.81 -21.60
C ALA A 273 2.23 1.93 -22.59
N LYS A 274 2.01 0.90 -23.39
CA LYS A 274 0.87 0.79 -24.30
C LYS A 274 -0.20 -0.11 -23.69
N PRO A 275 -1.33 0.44 -23.19
CA PRO A 275 -2.45 -0.37 -22.74
C PRO A 275 -3.01 -1.24 -23.86
N TRP A 276 -3.33 -2.49 -23.54
CA TRP A 276 -3.85 -3.48 -24.48
C TRP A 276 -5.09 -4.17 -23.96
N GLY A 277 -5.96 -4.64 -24.89
CA GLY A 277 -7.16 -5.38 -24.53
C GLY A 277 -8.25 -4.54 -23.86
N HIS A 278 -8.46 -3.31 -24.31
CA HIS A 278 -9.45 -2.38 -23.76
C HIS A 278 -10.89 -2.98 -23.76
N GLU A 279 -11.24 -3.73 -24.80
CA GLU A 279 -12.54 -4.42 -24.90
C GLU A 279 -12.56 -5.79 -24.20
N GLY A 280 -11.46 -6.17 -23.57
CA GLY A 280 -11.23 -7.46 -22.93
C GLY A 280 -10.15 -8.28 -23.61
N ILE A 281 -9.58 -9.22 -22.87
CA ILE A 281 -8.55 -10.13 -23.38
C ILE A 281 -9.22 -11.27 -24.13
N PRO A 282 -8.84 -11.57 -25.39
CA PRO A 282 -9.45 -12.66 -26.15
C PRO A 282 -9.28 -14.01 -25.46
N ASP A 283 -10.35 -14.81 -25.47
CA ASP A 283 -10.32 -16.18 -24.91
C ASP A 283 -9.38 -17.11 -25.71
N SER A 284 -9.09 -16.79 -26.97
CA SER A 284 -8.14 -17.51 -27.80
C SER A 284 -6.68 -17.25 -27.44
N PHE A 285 -6.37 -16.14 -26.79
CA PHE A 285 -4.99 -15.76 -26.45
C PHE A 285 -4.37 -16.77 -25.47
N SER A 286 -3.37 -17.53 -25.95
CA SER A 286 -2.75 -18.62 -25.20
C SER A 286 -1.41 -19.00 -25.83
N PHE A 287 -0.32 -18.91 -25.09
CA PHE A 287 1.05 -19.00 -25.63
C PHE A 287 1.23 -18.13 -26.86
N ASP A 288 0.70 -16.93 -26.77
CA ASP A 288 0.61 -16.01 -27.90
C ASP A 288 1.40 -14.73 -27.56
N GLU A 289 1.77 -13.98 -28.57
CA GLU A 289 2.50 -12.74 -28.48
C GLU A 289 1.83 -11.66 -29.33
N LEU A 290 2.12 -10.42 -29.05
CA LEU A 290 1.66 -9.29 -29.84
C LEU A 290 2.70 -8.95 -30.92
N PRO A 291 2.29 -8.23 -31.97
CA PRO A 291 3.24 -7.81 -33.02
C PRO A 291 4.44 -7.06 -32.45
N PRO A 292 5.63 -7.21 -33.02
CA PRO A 292 6.81 -6.46 -32.60
C PRO A 292 6.64 -4.96 -32.88
N ASP A 293 7.10 -4.14 -31.97
CA ASP A 293 7.11 -2.68 -32.09
C ASP A 293 8.51 -2.14 -31.86
N PHE A 294 9.29 -2.09 -32.93
CA PHE A 294 10.67 -1.64 -32.89
C PHE A 294 10.78 -0.14 -32.57
N ASP A 295 9.88 0.68 -33.11
CA ASP A 295 9.91 2.13 -32.91
C ASP A 295 9.71 2.47 -31.41
N HIS A 296 8.87 1.71 -30.72
CA HIS A 296 8.65 1.87 -29.29
C HIS A 296 9.86 1.44 -28.46
N LEU A 297 10.55 0.38 -28.87
CA LEU A 297 11.68 -0.19 -28.13
C LEU A 297 13.03 0.50 -28.45
N GLU A 298 13.17 1.16 -29.59
CA GLU A 298 14.42 1.73 -30.10
C GLU A 298 15.17 2.59 -29.06
N PRO A 299 14.53 3.57 -28.35
CA PRO A 299 15.25 4.40 -27.38
C PRO A 299 15.89 3.61 -26.23
N TYR A 300 15.24 2.51 -25.83
CA TYR A 300 15.75 1.63 -24.77
C TYR A 300 16.86 0.71 -25.26
N LEU A 301 16.82 0.29 -26.51
CA LEU A 301 17.93 -0.46 -27.15
C LEU A 301 19.18 0.44 -27.32
N GLU A 302 19.02 1.70 -27.72
CA GLU A 302 20.13 2.67 -27.76
C GLU A 302 20.75 2.87 -26.37
N ALA A 303 19.91 2.98 -25.32
CA ALA A 303 20.39 3.05 -23.96
C ALA A 303 21.11 1.77 -23.52
N ALA A 304 20.61 0.59 -23.93
CA ALA A 304 21.26 -0.70 -23.68
C ALA A 304 22.63 -0.79 -24.34
N ILE A 305 22.78 -0.34 -25.60
CA ILE A 305 24.07 -0.29 -26.33
C ILE A 305 25.04 0.66 -25.61
N ARG A 306 24.56 1.82 -25.13
CA ARG A 306 25.41 2.74 -24.37
C ARG A 306 25.94 2.07 -23.11
N ARG A 307 25.09 1.30 -22.39
CA ARG A 307 25.47 0.59 -21.18
C ARG A 307 26.38 -0.60 -21.42
N ILE A 308 26.16 -1.31 -22.53
CA ILE A 308 26.93 -2.50 -22.94
C ILE A 308 27.37 -2.33 -24.39
N PRO A 309 28.51 -1.68 -24.67
CA PRO A 309 28.95 -1.37 -26.05
C PRO A 309 29.12 -2.58 -26.97
N ALA A 310 29.34 -3.78 -26.40
CA ALA A 310 29.42 -5.01 -27.19
C ALA A 310 28.12 -5.30 -27.96
N LEU A 311 26.99 -4.77 -27.54
CA LEU A 311 25.69 -4.94 -28.21
C LEU A 311 25.63 -4.27 -29.57
N GLU A 312 26.44 -3.24 -29.84
CA GLU A 312 26.48 -2.57 -31.17
C GLU A 312 26.79 -3.53 -32.34
N LYS A 313 27.50 -4.62 -32.03
CA LYS A 313 27.92 -5.63 -33.02
C LYS A 313 27.14 -6.93 -32.90
N THR A 314 26.15 -6.98 -32.01
CA THR A 314 25.41 -8.21 -31.72
C THR A 314 24.04 -8.17 -32.36
N GLY A 315 23.67 -9.19 -33.12
CA GLY A 315 22.32 -9.31 -33.69
C GLY A 315 21.25 -9.65 -32.64
N LEU A 316 20.00 -9.39 -32.98
CA LEU A 316 18.85 -9.81 -32.21
C LEU A 316 18.27 -11.10 -32.79
N GLN A 317 18.11 -12.12 -31.95
CA GLN A 317 17.50 -13.40 -32.30
C GLN A 317 16.00 -13.42 -32.05
N VAL A 318 15.56 -12.80 -30.95
CA VAL A 318 14.16 -12.76 -30.54
C VAL A 318 13.78 -11.32 -30.23
N PHE A 319 12.64 -10.90 -30.76
CA PHE A 319 11.90 -9.73 -30.29
C PHE A 319 10.60 -10.25 -29.71
N PHE A 320 10.34 -9.97 -28.45
CA PHE A 320 9.14 -10.44 -27.76
C PHE A 320 8.29 -9.27 -27.29
N ASN A 321 6.99 -9.31 -27.59
CA ASN A 321 5.97 -8.39 -27.07
C ASN A 321 4.88 -9.21 -26.40
N GLY A 322 4.92 -9.32 -25.07
CA GLY A 322 4.00 -10.10 -24.27
C GLY A 322 3.17 -9.24 -23.37
N PRO A 323 1.82 -9.32 -23.42
CA PRO A 323 0.99 -8.50 -22.55
C PRO A 323 1.01 -9.02 -21.13
N GLU A 324 1.04 -8.08 -20.17
CA GLU A 324 0.95 -8.35 -18.74
C GLU A 324 -0.14 -7.51 -18.08
N SER A 325 -0.48 -7.81 -16.83
CA SER A 325 -1.53 -7.08 -16.09
C SER A 325 -0.96 -6.13 -15.05
N PHE A 326 -1.46 -4.90 -15.06
CA PHE A 326 -1.06 -3.81 -14.18
C PHE A 326 -2.24 -3.26 -13.38
N THR A 327 -1.98 -2.90 -12.14
CA THR A 327 -2.94 -2.29 -11.20
C THR A 327 -2.77 -0.77 -11.16
N PRO A 328 -3.75 -0.02 -10.66
CA PRO A 328 -3.66 1.45 -10.67
C PRO A 328 -2.61 2.03 -9.71
N ASP A 329 -2.09 1.25 -8.79
CA ASP A 329 -1.15 1.67 -7.74
C ASP A 329 0.17 0.89 -7.74
N ASP A 330 0.44 0.13 -8.80
CA ASP A 330 1.61 -0.76 -8.95
C ASP A 330 1.75 -1.82 -7.83
N ARG A 331 0.65 -2.16 -7.16
CA ARG A 331 0.59 -3.19 -6.11
C ARG A 331 -0.38 -4.27 -6.50
N TYR A 332 0.04 -5.54 -6.49
CA TYR A 332 -0.86 -6.63 -6.89
C TYR A 332 -2.05 -6.80 -5.93
N HIS A 333 -3.08 -7.48 -6.36
CA HIS A 333 -4.26 -7.77 -5.55
C HIS A 333 -4.15 -9.14 -4.91
N LEU A 334 -4.30 -9.18 -3.60
CA LEU A 334 -4.28 -10.40 -2.81
C LEU A 334 -5.37 -10.34 -1.74
N GLY A 335 -6.02 -11.47 -1.46
CA GLY A 335 -6.93 -11.60 -0.33
C GLY A 335 -8.40 -11.80 -0.70
N GLU A 336 -9.24 -11.80 0.31
CA GLU A 336 -10.67 -12.01 0.16
C GLU A 336 -11.38 -10.74 -0.32
N ALA A 337 -12.18 -10.88 -1.39
CA ALA A 337 -12.90 -9.77 -1.99
C ALA A 337 -13.91 -9.14 -1.00
N PRO A 338 -14.04 -7.82 -0.96
CA PRO A 338 -14.98 -7.15 -0.06
C PRO A 338 -16.44 -7.38 -0.44
N GLU A 339 -16.73 -7.59 -1.73
CA GLU A 339 -18.10 -7.75 -2.25
C GLU A 339 -18.67 -9.15 -2.05
N LEU A 340 -17.81 -10.19 -2.00
CA LEU A 340 -18.25 -11.59 -1.99
C LEU A 340 -17.42 -12.41 -1.01
N ARG A 341 -18.07 -12.93 0.05
CA ARG A 341 -17.42 -13.83 1.00
C ARG A 341 -16.92 -15.11 0.31
N ASN A 342 -15.82 -15.67 0.82
CA ASN A 342 -15.21 -16.93 0.32
C ASN A 342 -14.69 -16.86 -1.13
N TYR A 343 -14.65 -15.65 -1.71
CA TYR A 343 -14.04 -15.38 -2.99
C TYR A 343 -12.72 -14.66 -2.80
N PHE A 344 -11.63 -15.33 -3.14
CA PHE A 344 -10.27 -14.82 -3.00
C PHE A 344 -9.70 -14.41 -4.36
N VAL A 345 -8.82 -13.44 -4.33
CA VAL A 345 -8.15 -12.89 -5.52
C VAL A 345 -6.65 -12.95 -5.34
N ALA A 346 -5.93 -13.35 -6.38
CA ALA A 346 -4.49 -13.20 -6.53
C ALA A 346 -4.16 -12.86 -8.00
N ALA A 347 -4.11 -11.57 -8.32
CA ALA A 347 -3.99 -11.09 -9.71
C ALA A 347 -3.35 -9.71 -9.80
N GLY A 348 -3.00 -9.27 -11.02
CA GLY A 348 -2.43 -7.94 -11.25
C GLY A 348 -1.01 -7.81 -10.73
N PHE A 349 -0.14 -8.74 -11.03
CA PHE A 349 1.20 -8.80 -10.41
C PHE A 349 2.24 -7.84 -11.00
N ASN A 350 1.89 -6.92 -11.89
CA ASN A 350 2.75 -5.81 -12.33
C ASN A 350 4.18 -6.26 -12.71
N SER A 351 4.30 -7.30 -13.54
CA SER A 351 5.57 -7.91 -13.96
C SER A 351 6.44 -8.51 -12.83
N VAL A 352 5.94 -8.57 -11.58
CA VAL A 352 6.67 -9.15 -10.44
C VAL A 352 6.10 -10.50 -9.99
N GLY A 353 5.32 -11.17 -10.85
CA GLY A 353 4.62 -12.41 -10.52
C GLY A 353 5.54 -13.56 -10.15
N ILE A 354 6.63 -13.79 -10.87
CA ILE A 354 7.56 -14.90 -10.62
C ILE A 354 8.21 -14.77 -9.24
N GLN A 355 8.76 -13.62 -8.90
CA GLN A 355 9.39 -13.40 -7.60
C GLN A 355 8.41 -13.39 -6.44
N SER A 356 7.12 -13.09 -6.70
CA SER A 356 6.10 -12.97 -5.66
C SER A 356 5.31 -14.26 -5.43
N ALA A 357 5.28 -15.17 -6.40
CA ALA A 357 4.35 -16.30 -6.39
C ALA A 357 4.49 -17.22 -5.17
N GLY A 358 5.71 -17.51 -4.74
CA GLY A 358 5.94 -18.34 -3.55
C GLY A 358 5.33 -17.72 -2.30
N GLY A 359 5.67 -16.46 -2.01
CA GLY A 359 5.18 -15.73 -0.85
C GLY A 359 3.68 -15.46 -0.91
N ALA A 360 3.17 -14.96 -2.04
CA ALA A 360 1.76 -14.68 -2.24
C ALA A 360 0.90 -15.93 -2.11
N GLY A 361 1.32 -17.06 -2.72
CA GLY A 361 0.62 -18.34 -2.60
C GLY A 361 0.58 -18.85 -1.17
N LYS A 362 1.70 -18.70 -0.43
CA LYS A 362 1.79 -19.08 0.98
C LYS A 362 0.80 -18.30 1.83
N VAL A 363 0.86 -16.98 1.80
CA VAL A 363 0.02 -16.15 2.69
C VAL A 363 -1.46 -16.27 2.33
N LEU A 364 -1.80 -16.43 1.05
CA LEU A 364 -3.18 -16.65 0.63
C LEU A 364 -3.71 -18.02 1.09
N ALA A 365 -2.92 -19.07 0.96
CA ALA A 365 -3.28 -20.40 1.46
C ALA A 365 -3.46 -20.40 2.98
N GLU A 366 -2.58 -19.70 3.72
CA GLU A 366 -2.73 -19.55 5.17
C GLU A 366 -3.97 -18.73 5.52
N TRP A 367 -4.29 -17.68 4.76
CA TRP A 367 -5.49 -16.89 4.96
C TRP A 367 -6.76 -17.73 4.79
N ILE A 368 -6.85 -18.51 3.70
CA ILE A 368 -7.96 -19.44 3.46
C ILE A 368 -8.07 -20.48 4.59
N ALA A 369 -6.93 -20.99 5.06
CA ALA A 369 -6.93 -22.02 6.10
C ALA A 369 -7.33 -21.49 7.49
N LYS A 370 -6.94 -20.27 7.81
CA LYS A 370 -7.09 -19.65 9.15
C LYS A 370 -8.28 -18.68 9.23
N GLY A 371 -8.81 -18.22 8.09
CA GLY A 371 -9.89 -17.23 8.02
C GLY A 371 -9.42 -15.77 8.16
N HIS A 372 -8.12 -15.52 8.20
CA HIS A 372 -7.52 -14.19 8.30
C HIS A 372 -6.13 -14.14 7.68
N ALA A 373 -5.68 -12.95 7.29
CA ALA A 373 -4.30 -12.75 6.85
C ALA A 373 -3.29 -13.17 7.92
N PRO A 374 -2.20 -13.86 7.55
CA PRO A 374 -1.19 -14.34 8.50
C PRO A 374 -0.21 -13.24 8.94
N MET A 375 -0.15 -12.13 8.23
CA MET A 375 0.71 -10.98 8.44
C MET A 375 0.06 -9.73 7.86
N ASP A 376 0.62 -8.55 8.12
CA ASP A 376 0.20 -7.33 7.46
C ASP A 376 0.42 -7.43 5.94
N LEU A 377 -0.68 -7.40 5.21
CA LEU A 377 -0.76 -7.42 3.76
C LEU A 377 -1.40 -6.14 3.20
N TRP A 378 -1.45 -5.06 4.00
CA TRP A 378 -2.10 -3.81 3.60
C TRP A 378 -1.68 -3.34 2.21
N ASP A 379 -0.40 -3.42 1.88
CA ASP A 379 0.14 -3.01 0.58
C ASP A 379 -0.57 -3.68 -0.61
N VAL A 380 -1.03 -4.92 -0.43
CA VAL A 380 -1.55 -5.76 -1.51
C VAL A 380 -2.99 -6.26 -1.26
N ASP A 381 -3.59 -5.97 -0.09
CA ASP A 381 -4.98 -6.36 0.20
C ASP A 381 -5.92 -5.71 -0.83
N ILE A 382 -6.71 -6.54 -1.52
CA ILE A 382 -7.67 -6.07 -2.52
C ILE A 382 -8.68 -5.05 -1.95
N LYS A 383 -8.95 -5.10 -0.64
CA LYS A 383 -9.85 -4.17 0.06
C LYS A 383 -9.37 -2.71 0.12
N ARG A 384 -8.10 -2.43 -0.26
CA ARG A 384 -7.59 -1.06 -0.39
C ARG A 384 -8.20 -0.29 -1.56
N ASN A 385 -8.79 -1.01 -2.53
CA ASN A 385 -9.36 -0.39 -3.72
C ASN A 385 -10.77 0.13 -3.47
N LEU A 386 -11.06 1.29 -4.04
CA LEU A 386 -12.42 1.83 -4.10
C LEU A 386 -13.14 1.34 -5.37
N PRO A 387 -14.48 1.24 -5.35
CA PRO A 387 -15.25 0.76 -6.50
C PRO A 387 -14.98 1.51 -7.81
N PHE A 388 -14.75 2.85 -7.75
CA PHE A 388 -14.50 3.66 -8.95
C PHE A 388 -13.20 3.28 -9.69
N GLN A 389 -12.19 2.76 -8.99
CA GLN A 389 -10.91 2.36 -9.57
C GLN A 389 -11.05 1.20 -10.59
N GLY A 390 -12.18 0.50 -10.59
CA GLY A 390 -12.57 -0.42 -11.64
C GLY A 390 -13.08 0.23 -12.93
N ASN A 391 -13.17 1.57 -13.01
CA ASN A 391 -13.57 2.29 -14.21
C ASN A 391 -12.58 2.03 -15.37
N SER A 392 -13.09 1.74 -16.56
CA SER A 392 -12.25 1.31 -17.69
C SER A 392 -11.34 2.45 -18.19
N GLN A 393 -11.82 3.69 -18.24
CA GLN A 393 -11.01 4.83 -18.66
C GLN A 393 -9.92 5.13 -17.64
N TYR A 394 -10.25 5.14 -16.34
CA TYR A 394 -9.28 5.33 -15.28
C TYR A 394 -8.15 4.29 -15.33
N LEU A 395 -8.50 3.03 -15.51
CA LEU A 395 -7.52 1.94 -15.63
C LEU A 395 -6.67 2.05 -16.88
N TYR A 396 -7.27 2.41 -18.04
CA TYR A 396 -6.55 2.60 -19.28
C TYR A 396 -5.51 3.72 -19.12
N ASP A 397 -5.93 4.90 -18.65
CA ASP A 397 -5.05 6.06 -18.48
C ASP A 397 -3.93 5.76 -17.47
N ARG A 398 -4.25 5.13 -16.33
CA ARG A 398 -3.28 4.80 -15.29
C ARG A 398 -2.25 3.77 -15.73
N THR A 399 -2.65 2.82 -16.57
CA THR A 399 -1.76 1.76 -17.06
C THR A 399 -0.64 2.31 -17.95
N THR A 400 -0.85 3.45 -18.61
CA THR A 400 0.22 4.10 -19.40
C THR A 400 1.45 4.45 -18.55
N GLU A 401 1.25 4.79 -17.27
CA GLU A 401 2.32 5.11 -16.32
C GLU A 401 2.75 3.87 -15.51
N GLY A 402 1.80 2.97 -15.23
CA GLY A 402 1.95 1.91 -14.24
C GLY A 402 3.13 0.99 -14.47
N LEU A 403 3.41 0.60 -15.71
CA LEU A 403 4.50 -0.32 -16.04
C LEU A 403 5.87 0.26 -15.69
N GLY A 404 6.11 1.54 -16.00
CA GLY A 404 7.39 2.20 -15.76
C GLY A 404 7.69 2.47 -14.28
N LEU A 405 6.68 2.38 -13.40
CA LEU A 405 6.84 2.70 -11.98
C LEU A 405 7.86 1.83 -11.28
N LEU A 406 8.03 0.58 -11.70
CA LEU A 406 8.98 -0.33 -11.08
C LEU A 406 10.45 0.15 -11.20
N TYR A 407 10.79 0.91 -12.26
CA TYR A 407 12.13 1.47 -12.50
C TYR A 407 12.21 2.98 -12.32
N ALA A 408 11.08 3.66 -12.19
CA ALA A 408 11.05 5.09 -11.87
C ALA A 408 11.78 5.38 -10.56
N MET A 409 12.19 6.62 -10.36
CA MET A 409 12.66 7.08 -9.06
C MET A 409 11.52 7.01 -8.05
N HIS A 410 11.72 6.29 -6.96
CA HIS A 410 10.74 6.16 -5.88
C HIS A 410 10.87 7.33 -4.89
N TRP A 411 10.76 8.55 -5.44
CA TRP A 411 10.83 9.76 -4.64
C TRP A 411 9.88 9.73 -3.44
N PRO A 412 10.28 10.24 -2.30
CA PRO A 412 9.32 10.48 -1.23
C PRO A 412 8.21 11.42 -1.72
N PHE A 413 6.97 11.08 -1.38
CA PHE A 413 5.77 11.83 -1.80
C PHE A 413 5.54 11.89 -3.32
N ARG A 414 6.14 10.99 -4.10
CA ARG A 414 5.89 10.90 -5.53
C ARG A 414 4.40 10.79 -5.83
N GLN A 415 3.96 11.57 -6.82
CA GLN A 415 2.58 11.57 -7.27
C GLN A 415 2.44 10.90 -8.64
N PHE A 416 1.28 10.32 -8.89
CA PHE A 416 0.90 9.87 -10.23
C PHE A 416 0.67 11.07 -11.14
N GLU A 417 1.04 10.93 -12.41
CA GLU A 417 0.86 11.96 -13.44
C GLU A 417 -0.33 11.66 -14.34
N SER A 418 -0.66 10.37 -14.52
CA SER A 418 -1.80 9.91 -15.33
C SER A 418 -3.10 9.86 -14.51
N ALA A 419 -4.24 9.78 -15.19
CA ALA A 419 -5.58 9.68 -14.61
C ALA A 419 -5.87 10.72 -13.52
N ARG A 420 -5.33 11.92 -13.69
CA ARG A 420 -5.51 13.07 -12.79
C ARG A 420 -6.91 13.65 -12.92
N ASN A 421 -7.35 14.36 -11.89
CA ASN A 421 -8.65 15.01 -11.84
C ASN A 421 -9.85 14.07 -11.89
N ALA A 422 -9.67 12.79 -11.53
CA ALA A 422 -10.73 11.79 -11.53
C ALA A 422 -11.80 12.10 -10.45
N ARG A 423 -11.35 12.52 -9.25
CA ARG A 423 -12.25 12.91 -8.13
C ARG A 423 -11.77 14.23 -7.54
N LYS A 424 -12.64 15.22 -7.51
CA LYS A 424 -12.35 16.57 -7.00
C LYS A 424 -13.28 16.91 -5.85
N SER A 425 -12.78 17.62 -4.85
CA SER A 425 -13.66 18.27 -3.88
C SER A 425 -14.38 19.47 -4.53
N ILE A 426 -15.48 19.89 -3.94
CA ILE A 426 -16.18 21.10 -4.40
C ILE A 426 -15.33 22.38 -4.24
N LEU A 427 -14.27 22.31 -3.42
CA LEU A 427 -13.35 23.42 -3.18
C LEU A 427 -12.17 23.44 -4.14
N HIS A 428 -12.00 22.42 -4.98
CA HIS A 428 -10.83 22.22 -5.83
C HIS A 428 -10.43 23.47 -6.60
N ASP A 429 -11.36 24.10 -7.32
CA ASP A 429 -11.04 25.23 -8.20
C ASP A 429 -10.62 26.48 -7.40
N ARG A 430 -11.14 26.66 -6.16
CA ARG A 430 -10.74 27.71 -5.24
C ARG A 430 -9.29 27.52 -4.76
N LEU A 431 -8.93 26.28 -4.48
CA LEU A 431 -7.59 25.94 -4.04
C LEU A 431 -6.58 26.02 -5.19
N VAL A 432 -6.97 25.66 -6.41
CA VAL A 432 -6.18 25.91 -7.64
C VAL A 432 -5.91 27.41 -7.80
N ALA A 433 -6.95 28.24 -7.65
CA ALA A 433 -6.81 29.71 -7.72
C ALA A 433 -5.90 30.27 -6.62
N ALA A 434 -5.75 29.58 -5.51
CA ALA A 434 -4.83 29.88 -4.42
C ALA A 434 -3.44 29.25 -4.59
N ASN A 435 -3.12 28.75 -5.78
CA ASN A 435 -1.83 28.14 -6.16
C ASN A 435 -1.50 26.83 -5.43
N ALA A 436 -2.52 25.98 -5.19
CA ALA A 436 -2.33 24.64 -4.62
C ALA A 436 -1.60 23.70 -5.58
N CYS A 437 -0.61 22.97 -5.07
CA CYS A 437 -0.04 21.80 -5.72
C CYS A 437 -0.79 20.55 -5.26
N TYR A 438 -1.28 19.77 -6.23
CA TYR A 438 -2.13 18.62 -5.97
C TYR A 438 -1.37 17.30 -6.06
N GLY A 439 -1.73 16.38 -5.15
CA GLY A 439 -1.45 14.96 -5.27
C GLY A 439 -2.71 14.14 -5.34
N GLU A 440 -2.59 12.86 -5.70
CA GLU A 440 -3.71 11.94 -5.83
C GLU A 440 -3.66 10.87 -4.75
N VAL A 441 -4.80 10.59 -4.12
CA VAL A 441 -5.00 9.46 -3.20
C VAL A 441 -6.34 8.78 -3.52
N VAL A 442 -6.28 7.54 -3.97
CA VAL A 442 -7.45 6.74 -4.41
C VAL A 442 -8.40 7.53 -5.32
N GLY A 443 -7.80 8.24 -6.28
CA GLY A 443 -8.48 9.10 -7.26
C GLY A 443 -8.82 10.51 -6.77
N TRP A 444 -8.77 10.79 -5.48
CA TRP A 444 -9.02 12.12 -4.96
C TRP A 444 -7.83 13.07 -5.19
N GLU A 445 -8.10 14.20 -5.82
CA GLU A 445 -7.16 15.32 -5.85
C GLU A 445 -7.13 16.00 -4.48
N ARG A 446 -5.93 16.12 -3.89
CA ARG A 446 -5.69 16.71 -2.57
C ARG A 446 -4.61 17.76 -2.65
N ALA A 447 -4.86 18.96 -2.12
CA ALA A 447 -3.84 20.00 -2.01
C ALA A 447 -2.75 19.55 -1.03
N ASN A 448 -1.54 19.32 -1.53
CA ASN A 448 -0.43 18.85 -0.70
C ASN A 448 0.39 20.01 -0.14
N PHE A 449 0.49 21.11 -0.86
CA PHE A 449 1.08 22.39 -0.41
C PHE A 449 0.59 23.55 -1.29
N PHE A 450 0.85 24.77 -0.87
CA PHE A 450 0.54 25.98 -1.63
C PHE A 450 1.84 26.70 -1.98
N ALA A 451 2.08 26.88 -3.28
CA ALA A 451 3.23 27.63 -3.74
C ALA A 451 3.01 29.15 -3.58
N PRO A 452 4.03 29.97 -3.27
CA PRO A 452 3.91 31.41 -3.22
C PRO A 452 3.49 32.02 -4.55
N VAL A 453 2.92 33.20 -4.51
CA VAL A 453 2.56 33.95 -5.73
C VAL A 453 3.81 34.16 -6.58
N GLY A 454 3.73 33.75 -7.85
CA GLY A 454 4.84 33.81 -8.81
C GLY A 454 5.65 32.53 -8.95
N GLU A 455 5.50 31.59 -8.02
CA GLU A 455 6.08 30.25 -8.12
C GLU A 455 5.08 29.27 -8.74
N LYS A 456 5.58 28.22 -9.40
CA LYS A 456 4.73 27.18 -9.95
C LYS A 456 4.35 26.14 -8.89
N PRO A 457 3.07 25.74 -8.82
CA PRO A 457 2.63 24.68 -7.90
C PRO A 457 2.94 23.29 -8.46
N GLU A 458 4.22 22.96 -8.54
CA GLU A 458 4.71 21.66 -9.05
C GLU A 458 5.74 21.05 -8.09
N TYR A 459 5.87 19.73 -8.14
CA TYR A 459 6.82 19.00 -7.34
C TYR A 459 8.24 19.10 -7.89
N GLY A 460 9.19 19.54 -7.06
CA GLY A 460 10.62 19.32 -7.26
C GLY A 460 11.10 18.27 -6.25
N TYR A 461 11.22 17.02 -6.71
CA TYR A 461 11.55 15.89 -5.85
C TYR A 461 13.02 15.86 -5.45
N SER A 462 13.31 15.43 -4.22
CA SER A 462 14.64 15.13 -3.70
C SER A 462 14.54 14.16 -2.52
N TRP A 463 15.58 13.39 -2.27
CA TRP A 463 15.74 12.63 -1.03
C TRP A 463 16.09 13.49 0.17
N GLY A 464 16.56 14.72 -0.08
CA GLY A 464 16.76 15.76 0.93
C GLY A 464 15.56 16.68 1.08
N LYS A 465 15.82 17.98 1.23
CA LYS A 465 14.79 19.02 1.27
C LYS A 465 14.25 19.24 -0.15
N GLN A 466 12.95 19.10 -0.32
CA GLN A 466 12.24 19.31 -1.58
C GLN A 466 11.97 20.80 -1.82
N ASN A 467 11.58 21.20 -3.04
CA ASN A 467 11.29 22.61 -3.37
C ASN A 467 10.17 23.23 -2.52
N TRP A 468 9.22 22.43 -2.06
CA TRP A 468 8.08 22.85 -1.22
C TRP A 468 8.40 22.92 0.28
N PHE A 469 9.62 22.57 0.72
CA PHE A 469 10.00 22.48 2.13
C PHE A 469 9.68 23.76 2.91
N GLU A 470 10.14 24.93 2.42
CA GLU A 470 9.90 26.21 3.09
C GLU A 470 8.44 26.65 3.00
N TRP A 471 7.74 26.28 1.93
CA TRP A 471 6.31 26.61 1.77
C TRP A 471 5.47 25.84 2.77
N SER A 472 5.70 24.54 2.86
CA SER A 472 5.07 23.69 3.88
C SER A 472 5.45 24.11 5.32
N ALA A 473 6.69 24.58 5.54
CA ALA A 473 7.10 25.16 6.82
C ALA A 473 6.27 26.40 7.20
N ALA A 474 6.01 27.28 6.24
CA ALA A 474 5.18 28.47 6.46
C ALA A 474 3.73 28.11 6.79
N GLU A 475 3.17 27.07 6.14
CA GLU A 475 1.84 26.53 6.46
C GLU A 475 1.81 25.92 7.86
N HIS A 476 2.76 25.04 8.19
CA HIS A 476 2.92 24.44 9.50
C HIS A 476 3.00 25.51 10.61
N ASN A 477 3.85 26.52 10.42
CA ASN A 477 4.04 27.57 11.39
C ASN A 477 2.80 28.45 11.57
N ALA A 478 1.99 28.63 10.53
CA ALA A 478 0.70 29.32 10.65
C ALA A 478 -0.26 28.55 11.56
N VAL A 479 -0.35 27.23 11.41
CA VAL A 479 -1.18 26.38 12.29
C VAL A 479 -0.70 26.46 13.75
N ARG A 480 0.61 26.47 14.00
CA ARG A 480 1.17 26.58 15.36
C ARG A 480 0.99 27.95 16.00
N ASN A 481 1.09 29.03 15.23
CA ASN A 481 1.18 30.39 15.76
C ASN A 481 -0.05 31.26 15.51
N THR A 482 -0.82 30.95 14.46
CA THR A 482 -2.01 31.73 14.04
C THR A 482 -3.19 30.81 13.76
N VAL A 483 -3.48 30.52 12.49
CA VAL A 483 -4.55 29.61 12.08
C VAL A 483 -4.29 29.07 10.66
N GLY A 484 -4.53 27.77 10.45
CA GLY A 484 -4.50 27.10 9.15
C GLY A 484 -5.87 26.54 8.77
N LEU A 485 -6.13 26.48 7.47
CA LEU A 485 -7.31 25.85 6.89
C LEU A 485 -6.90 24.72 5.95
N PHE A 486 -7.51 23.53 6.15
CA PHE A 486 -7.28 22.33 5.33
C PHE A 486 -8.58 21.89 4.66
N ASP A 487 -8.52 21.50 3.39
CA ASP A 487 -9.58 20.74 2.73
C ASP A 487 -9.41 19.25 3.03
N GLN A 488 -10.29 18.72 3.86
CA GLN A 488 -10.35 17.30 4.24
C GLN A 488 -11.57 16.58 3.63
N SER A 489 -12.18 17.15 2.59
CA SER A 489 -13.39 16.60 1.97
C SER A 489 -13.24 15.16 1.46
N SER A 490 -12.02 14.73 1.15
CA SER A 490 -11.71 13.35 0.71
C SER A 490 -11.86 12.30 1.81
N PHE A 491 -11.87 12.66 3.10
CA PHE A 491 -12.07 11.69 4.18
C PHE A 491 -13.39 10.96 4.03
N ALA A 492 -13.36 9.64 4.24
CA ALA A 492 -14.56 8.82 4.18
C ALA A 492 -15.49 9.12 5.36
N LYS A 493 -16.77 9.27 5.04
CA LYS A 493 -17.84 9.53 5.99
C LYS A 493 -18.93 8.48 5.83
N ILE A 494 -19.14 7.68 6.86
CA ILE A 494 -20.13 6.59 6.88
C ILE A 494 -21.21 6.95 7.90
N LEU A 495 -22.43 7.14 7.42
CA LEU A 495 -23.61 7.29 8.27
C LEU A 495 -24.15 5.90 8.65
N VAL A 496 -24.27 5.66 9.95
CA VAL A 496 -24.78 4.40 10.49
C VAL A 496 -26.08 4.68 11.22
N GLN A 497 -27.17 4.05 10.78
CA GLN A 497 -28.51 4.30 11.31
C GLN A 497 -29.27 3.00 11.56
N GLY A 498 -30.14 3.01 12.55
CA GLY A 498 -31.04 1.90 12.87
C GLY A 498 -31.14 1.66 14.38
N ARG A 499 -32.20 0.98 14.78
CA ARG A 499 -32.46 0.69 16.20
C ARG A 499 -31.35 -0.10 16.89
N ASP A 500 -30.62 -0.91 16.12
CA ASP A 500 -29.53 -1.76 16.63
C ASP A 500 -28.14 -1.15 16.37
N ALA A 501 -28.06 0.06 15.78
CA ALA A 501 -26.80 0.72 15.40
C ALA A 501 -25.85 0.90 16.60
N MET A 502 -26.38 1.34 17.75
CA MET A 502 -25.58 1.53 18.96
C MET A 502 -24.97 0.21 19.45
N SER A 503 -25.77 -0.84 19.57
CA SER A 503 -25.31 -2.13 20.08
C SER A 503 -24.28 -2.80 19.17
N VAL A 504 -24.50 -2.75 17.84
CA VAL A 504 -23.57 -3.28 16.84
C VAL A 504 -22.26 -2.51 16.87
N LEU A 505 -22.31 -1.18 16.79
CA LEU A 505 -21.09 -0.37 16.80
C LEU A 505 -20.34 -0.49 18.12
N ASN A 506 -21.06 -0.53 19.26
CA ASN A 506 -20.40 -0.66 20.56
C ASN A 506 -19.70 -2.00 20.74
N ARG A 507 -20.14 -3.06 20.06
CA ARG A 507 -19.44 -4.35 20.00
C ARG A 507 -18.19 -4.29 19.10
N ILE A 508 -18.26 -3.55 17.99
CA ILE A 508 -17.15 -3.43 17.02
C ILE A 508 -16.05 -2.50 17.55
N CYS A 509 -16.41 -1.35 18.10
CA CYS A 509 -15.47 -0.36 18.63
C CYS A 509 -14.80 -0.85 19.92
N SER A 510 -13.51 -0.65 20.08
CA SER A 510 -12.81 -0.96 21.34
C SER A 510 -13.18 0.01 22.47
N ASN A 511 -13.47 1.28 22.14
CA ASN A 511 -13.95 2.26 23.08
C ASN A 511 -15.47 2.19 23.27
N ASN A 512 -15.98 2.81 24.32
CA ASN A 512 -17.41 2.91 24.56
C ASN A 512 -18.03 4.03 23.72
N ILE A 513 -18.94 3.68 22.81
CA ILE A 513 -19.66 4.65 21.97
C ILE A 513 -21.10 4.89 22.43
N ASP A 514 -21.54 4.23 23.51
CA ASP A 514 -22.82 4.54 24.18
C ASP A 514 -22.64 5.78 25.07
N VAL A 515 -22.58 6.91 24.42
CA VAL A 515 -22.39 8.25 25.00
C VAL A 515 -23.55 9.13 24.62
N GLU A 516 -23.71 10.28 25.24
CA GLU A 516 -24.77 11.25 24.86
C GLU A 516 -24.62 11.73 23.41
N PRO A 517 -25.73 12.01 22.71
CA PRO A 517 -25.70 12.65 21.40
C PRO A 517 -24.82 13.91 21.39
N GLY A 518 -24.08 14.10 20.31
CA GLY A 518 -23.10 15.18 20.18
C GLY A 518 -21.70 14.85 20.72
N LYS A 519 -21.47 13.67 21.29
CA LYS A 519 -20.12 13.24 21.70
C LYS A 519 -19.38 12.55 20.54
N ILE A 520 -18.08 12.83 20.45
CA ILE A 520 -17.14 12.19 19.53
C ILE A 520 -16.28 11.23 20.32
N VAL A 521 -16.16 10.01 19.86
CA VAL A 521 -15.33 8.96 20.46
C VAL A 521 -14.25 8.54 19.46
N TYR A 522 -13.00 8.71 19.84
CA TYR A 522 -11.88 8.11 19.13
C TYR A 522 -11.73 6.65 19.56
N THR A 523 -11.65 5.75 18.61
CA THR A 523 -11.66 4.31 18.85
C THR A 523 -10.96 3.53 17.75
N GLN A 524 -10.46 2.35 18.08
CA GLN A 524 -10.01 1.35 17.11
C GLN A 524 -11.09 0.27 16.97
N TRP A 525 -11.15 -0.34 15.79
CA TRP A 525 -11.77 -1.63 15.58
C TRP A 525 -10.68 -2.68 15.62
N LEU A 526 -10.96 -3.82 16.22
CA LEU A 526 -9.95 -4.85 16.41
C LEU A 526 -10.42 -6.18 15.83
N ASN A 527 -9.46 -6.97 15.37
CA ASN A 527 -9.71 -8.37 15.09
C ASN A 527 -9.66 -9.20 16.40
N GLU A 528 -10.00 -10.48 16.32
CA GLU A 528 -10.06 -11.37 17.48
C GLU A 528 -8.70 -11.58 18.15
N ARG A 529 -7.60 -11.29 17.47
CA ARG A 529 -6.23 -11.34 17.99
C ARG A 529 -5.81 -10.05 18.70
N GLY A 530 -6.68 -9.02 18.69
CA GLY A 530 -6.40 -7.69 19.26
C GLY A 530 -5.69 -6.72 18.32
N GLY A 531 -5.46 -7.12 17.06
CA GLY A 531 -4.85 -6.26 16.03
C GLY A 531 -5.82 -5.20 15.51
N ILE A 532 -5.28 -4.04 15.16
CA ILE A 532 -6.05 -2.86 14.74
C ILE A 532 -6.52 -3.00 13.29
N GLU A 533 -7.83 -3.12 13.07
CA GLU A 533 -8.47 -3.17 11.75
C GLU A 533 -8.87 -1.79 11.23
N ALA A 534 -9.14 -0.85 12.12
CA ALA A 534 -9.43 0.55 11.79
C ALA A 534 -9.05 1.47 12.95
N ASP A 535 -8.71 2.71 12.62
CA ASP A 535 -8.38 3.78 13.56
C ASP A 535 -9.17 5.03 13.15
N LEU A 536 -10.20 5.39 13.91
CA LEU A 536 -11.24 6.31 13.45
C LEU A 536 -11.99 7.02 14.57
N THR A 537 -12.84 7.96 14.19
CA THR A 537 -13.77 8.62 15.10
C THR A 537 -15.22 8.22 14.84
N VAL A 538 -15.99 8.06 15.91
CA VAL A 538 -17.43 7.83 15.87
C VAL A 538 -18.12 8.98 16.61
N THR A 539 -18.98 9.70 15.92
CA THR A 539 -19.81 10.75 16.51
C THR A 539 -21.23 10.21 16.69
N ARG A 540 -21.77 10.21 17.89
CA ARG A 540 -23.19 9.92 18.10
C ARG A 540 -23.99 11.16 17.71
N LEU A 541 -24.72 11.09 16.61
CA LEU A 541 -25.56 12.21 16.14
C LEU A 541 -26.87 12.28 16.91
N GLU A 542 -27.54 11.14 17.02
CA GLU A 542 -28.83 10.93 17.66
C GLU A 542 -28.84 9.57 18.36
N LYS A 543 -29.95 9.20 18.99
CA LYS A 543 -30.11 7.93 19.69
C LYS A 543 -29.71 6.71 18.84
N GLU A 544 -30.12 6.73 17.57
CA GLU A 544 -29.99 5.61 16.62
C GLU A 544 -29.20 6.02 15.35
N SER A 545 -28.39 7.07 15.43
CA SER A 545 -27.67 7.62 14.30
C SER A 545 -26.24 8.01 14.69
N PHE A 546 -25.26 7.55 13.92
CA PHE A 546 -23.84 7.76 14.14
C PHE A 546 -23.13 8.16 12.84
N LEU A 547 -22.13 9.03 12.96
CA LEU A 547 -21.22 9.38 11.86
C LEU A 547 -19.83 8.84 12.17
N ILE A 548 -19.31 8.01 11.27
CA ILE A 548 -17.93 7.52 11.29
C ILE A 548 -17.12 8.35 10.30
N VAL A 549 -15.94 8.80 10.72
CA VAL A 549 -15.01 9.53 9.86
C VAL A 549 -13.66 8.82 9.90
N THR A 550 -13.10 8.57 8.71
CA THR A 550 -11.88 7.81 8.52
C THR A 550 -11.12 8.20 7.25
N GLY A 551 -9.95 7.60 7.00
CA GLY A 551 -9.13 7.87 5.83
C GLY A 551 -9.82 7.48 4.51
N PRO A 552 -9.58 8.20 3.40
CA PRO A 552 -10.23 7.89 2.12
C PRO A 552 -9.82 6.53 1.55
N TRP A 553 -8.62 6.02 1.87
CA TRP A 553 -8.09 4.74 1.39
C TRP A 553 -8.60 3.52 2.15
N THR A 554 -9.24 3.70 3.31
CA THR A 554 -9.76 2.59 4.14
C THR A 554 -11.25 2.33 3.94
N GLN A 555 -11.96 3.17 3.22
CA GLN A 555 -13.42 3.18 3.07
C GLN A 555 -14.00 1.80 2.72
N THR A 556 -13.47 1.13 1.72
CA THR A 556 -13.96 -0.20 1.30
C THR A 556 -13.72 -1.25 2.38
N ARG A 557 -12.54 -1.24 2.99
CA ARG A 557 -12.16 -2.15 4.08
C ARG A 557 -13.10 -2.01 5.28
N GLU A 558 -13.37 -0.80 5.68
CA GLU A 558 -14.18 -0.49 6.87
C GLU A 558 -15.67 -0.76 6.64
N LEU A 559 -16.22 -0.42 5.47
CA LEU A 559 -17.57 -0.83 5.11
C LEU A 559 -17.71 -2.36 5.08
N ASN A 560 -16.70 -3.06 4.58
CA ASN A 560 -16.67 -4.52 4.61
C ASN A 560 -16.61 -5.05 6.05
N TRP A 561 -15.78 -4.43 6.92
CA TRP A 561 -15.67 -4.82 8.32
C TRP A 561 -17.01 -4.66 9.07
N LEU A 562 -17.66 -3.52 8.89
CA LEU A 562 -18.99 -3.27 9.47
C LEU A 562 -19.99 -4.36 9.04
N ARG A 563 -20.12 -4.60 7.74
CA ARG A 563 -21.07 -5.59 7.20
C ARG A 563 -20.80 -7.01 7.70
N ARG A 564 -19.52 -7.40 7.82
CA ARG A 564 -19.12 -8.73 8.28
C ARG A 564 -19.37 -8.96 9.77
N ASN A 565 -19.30 -7.90 10.56
CA ASN A 565 -19.47 -7.96 11.99
C ASN A 565 -20.87 -7.55 12.46
N THR A 566 -21.80 -7.32 11.54
CA THR A 566 -23.21 -7.06 11.83
C THR A 566 -23.99 -8.38 11.79
N PRO A 567 -24.73 -8.75 12.84
CA PRO A 567 -25.64 -9.90 12.80
C PRO A 567 -26.70 -9.74 11.71
N ASP A 568 -27.06 -10.83 11.04
CA ASP A 568 -28.02 -10.81 9.91
C ASP A 568 -29.40 -10.27 10.32
N GLU A 569 -29.81 -10.46 11.56
CA GLU A 569 -31.08 -9.99 12.13
C GLU A 569 -31.04 -8.53 12.59
N ALA A 570 -29.86 -7.87 12.65
CA ALA A 570 -29.73 -6.51 13.15
C ALA A 570 -30.32 -5.49 12.17
N ASN A 571 -31.12 -4.57 12.70
CA ASN A 571 -31.63 -3.45 11.93
C ASN A 571 -30.63 -2.30 11.94
N VAL A 572 -29.68 -2.33 11.00
CA VAL A 572 -28.64 -1.31 10.81
C VAL A 572 -28.42 -1.07 9.31
N VAL A 573 -28.29 0.20 8.94
CA VAL A 573 -27.97 0.63 7.57
C VAL A 573 -26.69 1.43 7.59
N TYR A 574 -25.81 1.14 6.65
CA TYR A 574 -24.54 1.83 6.40
C TYR A 574 -24.62 2.59 5.10
N THR A 575 -24.51 3.92 5.17
CA THR A 575 -24.58 4.78 3.99
C THR A 575 -23.27 5.54 3.85
N ASP A 576 -22.60 5.40 2.71
CA ASP A 576 -21.49 6.26 2.34
C ASP A 576 -22.03 7.67 2.00
N VAL A 577 -21.67 8.64 2.84
CA VAL A 577 -22.06 10.05 2.69
C VAL A 577 -20.84 10.92 2.38
N THR A 578 -19.75 10.33 1.92
CA THR A 578 -18.48 11.01 1.65
C THR A 578 -18.65 12.22 0.73
N SER A 579 -19.36 12.05 -0.37
CA SER A 579 -19.55 13.12 -1.37
C SER A 579 -20.66 14.13 -1.03
N SER A 580 -21.48 13.84 0.00
CA SER A 580 -22.57 14.74 0.40
C SER A 580 -22.12 15.90 1.28
N MET A 581 -20.94 15.80 1.86
CA MET A 581 -20.38 16.80 2.78
C MET A 581 -18.93 17.11 2.44
N ALA A 582 -18.63 18.38 2.18
CA ALA A 582 -17.27 18.88 2.24
C ALA A 582 -16.80 18.96 3.69
N VAL A 583 -15.50 18.84 3.92
CA VAL A 583 -14.90 18.99 5.24
C VAL A 583 -13.81 20.04 5.20
N ILE A 584 -14.00 21.11 5.94
CA ILE A 584 -13.02 22.16 6.16
C ILE A 584 -12.51 22.07 7.60
N SER A 585 -11.22 21.93 7.77
CA SER A 585 -10.59 21.94 9.09
C SER A 585 -9.92 23.31 9.34
N VAL A 586 -10.32 23.99 10.43
CA VAL A 586 -9.77 25.29 10.84
C VAL A 586 -9.06 25.10 12.18
N MET A 587 -7.73 25.18 12.15
CA MET A 587 -6.87 24.77 13.26
C MET A 587 -5.82 25.83 13.60
N GLY A 588 -5.62 26.08 14.88
CA GLY A 588 -4.61 26.99 15.40
C GLY A 588 -5.12 27.84 16.54
N PRO A 589 -4.25 28.55 17.27
CA PRO A 589 -4.64 29.36 18.43
C PRO A 589 -5.68 30.45 18.12
N ASN A 590 -5.71 30.96 16.88
CA ASN A 590 -6.70 31.96 16.44
C ASN A 590 -7.97 31.35 15.83
N ALA A 591 -8.13 30.03 15.79
CA ALA A 591 -9.29 29.36 15.16
C ALA A 591 -10.63 29.81 15.76
N ARG A 592 -10.71 29.93 17.10
CA ARG A 592 -11.93 30.41 17.77
C ARG A 592 -12.22 31.89 17.43
N ASN A 593 -11.22 32.74 17.50
CA ASN A 593 -11.38 34.19 17.22
C ASN A 593 -11.83 34.42 15.79
N LEU A 594 -11.40 33.58 14.85
CA LEU A 594 -11.81 33.63 13.45
C LEU A 594 -13.25 33.16 13.27
N LEU A 595 -13.63 32.01 13.87
CA LEU A 595 -14.92 31.39 13.63
C LEU A 595 -16.06 32.03 14.42
N GLN A 596 -15.83 32.52 15.64
CA GLN A 596 -16.87 33.08 16.52
C GLN A 596 -17.67 34.22 15.88
N PRO A 597 -17.06 35.17 15.15
CA PRO A 597 -17.84 36.23 14.47
C PRO A 597 -18.71 35.75 13.32
N LEU A 598 -18.49 34.53 12.81
CA LEU A 598 -19.21 33.95 11.67
C LEU A 598 -20.47 33.18 12.09
N THR A 599 -20.65 32.96 13.42
CA THR A 599 -21.78 32.22 13.96
C THR A 599 -22.31 32.87 15.24
N THR A 600 -23.59 32.72 15.50
CA THR A 600 -24.23 33.10 16.77
C THR A 600 -24.08 32.03 17.86
N ASP A 601 -23.64 30.85 17.49
CA ASP A 601 -23.39 29.75 18.40
C ASP A 601 -22.16 30.01 19.26
N ASP A 602 -22.24 29.60 20.54
CA ASP A 602 -21.11 29.74 21.47
C ASP A 602 -20.03 28.70 21.17
N LEU A 603 -18.85 29.18 20.79
CA LEU A 603 -17.64 28.37 20.54
C LEU A 603 -16.65 28.38 21.73
N SER A 604 -17.04 28.89 22.88
CA SER A 604 -16.25 28.85 24.12
C SER A 604 -16.02 27.41 24.59
N ASN A 605 -15.14 27.21 25.56
CA ASN A 605 -14.90 25.88 26.13
C ASN A 605 -16.15 25.31 26.83
N GLU A 606 -16.96 26.16 27.42
CA GLU A 606 -18.21 25.83 28.10
C GLU A 606 -19.29 25.49 27.06
N GLY A 607 -19.45 26.32 26.05
CA GLY A 607 -20.45 26.15 25.00
C GLY A 607 -20.13 25.04 23.99
N PHE A 608 -18.85 24.78 23.79
CA PHE A 608 -18.39 23.77 22.85
C PHE A 608 -17.16 23.01 23.38
N PRO A 609 -17.33 22.05 24.31
CA PRO A 609 -16.24 21.27 24.88
C PRO A 609 -15.49 20.42 23.85
N PHE A 610 -14.21 20.13 24.10
CA PHE A 610 -13.41 19.22 23.25
C PHE A 610 -14.07 17.84 23.16
N ALA A 611 -13.91 17.18 22.02
CA ALA A 611 -14.54 15.91 21.65
C ALA A 611 -16.09 15.97 21.64
N THR A 612 -16.63 17.11 21.22
CA THR A 612 -18.06 17.26 20.94
C THR A 612 -18.31 17.75 19.51
N SER A 613 -19.50 17.44 19.02
CA SER A 613 -20.01 17.83 17.72
C SER A 613 -21.42 18.37 17.85
N LYS A 614 -21.70 19.52 17.24
CA LYS A 614 -23.05 20.08 17.17
C LYS A 614 -23.26 20.78 15.82
N GLU A 615 -24.50 20.96 15.45
CA GLU A 615 -24.83 21.83 14.32
C GLU A 615 -24.75 23.28 14.76
N ILE A 616 -24.13 24.11 13.91
CA ILE A 616 -24.05 25.56 14.07
C ILE A 616 -24.51 26.22 12.78
N GLU A 617 -24.99 27.46 12.86
CA GLU A 617 -25.24 28.28 11.69
C GLU A 617 -23.96 29.04 11.28
N LEU A 618 -23.53 28.87 10.02
CA LEU A 618 -22.38 29.57 9.47
C LEU A 618 -22.73 30.08 8.08
N GLY A 619 -22.92 31.42 7.98
CA GLY A 619 -23.50 32.01 6.78
C GLY A 619 -24.93 31.52 6.55
N TYR A 620 -25.19 30.93 5.38
CA TYR A 620 -26.47 30.34 5.03
C TYR A 620 -26.57 28.84 5.35
N ALA A 621 -25.46 28.24 5.80
CA ALA A 621 -25.37 26.81 6.02
C ALA A 621 -25.64 26.43 7.47
N ARG A 622 -26.35 25.30 7.67
CA ARG A 622 -26.25 24.52 8.90
C ARG A 622 -25.09 23.54 8.76
N VAL A 623 -24.08 23.79 9.53
CA VAL A 623 -22.80 23.07 9.48
C VAL A 623 -22.66 22.21 10.71
N ARG A 624 -22.32 20.96 10.57
CA ARG A 624 -21.90 20.13 11.70
C ARG A 624 -20.44 20.46 12.02
N ALA A 625 -20.23 21.12 13.13
CA ALA A 625 -18.91 21.44 13.65
C ALA A 625 -18.50 20.36 14.67
N SER A 626 -17.27 19.86 14.55
CA SER A 626 -16.68 18.87 15.46
C SER A 626 -15.41 19.42 16.06
N ARG A 627 -15.36 19.62 17.38
CA ARG A 627 -14.17 20.12 18.08
C ARG A 627 -13.20 18.97 18.34
N ILE A 628 -12.40 18.67 17.35
CA ILE A 628 -11.33 17.66 17.36
C ILE A 628 -10.12 18.19 16.57
N THR A 629 -9.01 17.50 16.61
CA THR A 629 -7.79 17.87 15.91
C THR A 629 -6.95 16.67 15.51
N TYR A 630 -6.33 16.75 14.35
CA TYR A 630 -5.27 15.83 13.92
C TYR A 630 -3.90 16.52 13.81
N VAL A 631 -3.81 17.81 14.18
CA VAL A 631 -2.60 18.62 14.14
C VAL A 631 -2.10 19.05 15.52
N GLY A 632 -2.91 18.81 16.57
CA GLY A 632 -2.53 19.11 17.95
C GLY A 632 -2.77 20.56 18.37
N GLU A 633 -3.64 21.29 17.67
CA GLU A 633 -4.05 22.66 18.01
C GLU A 633 -5.56 22.75 18.26
N LEU A 634 -5.98 23.87 18.89
CA LEU A 634 -7.39 24.24 18.97
C LEU A 634 -8.01 24.33 17.59
N GLY A 635 -9.19 23.81 17.39
CA GLY A 635 -9.91 23.97 16.13
C GLY A 635 -11.14 23.11 15.98
N TRP A 636 -11.71 23.20 14.80
CA TRP A 636 -12.93 22.48 14.41
C TRP A 636 -12.79 21.90 13.01
N GLU A 637 -13.31 20.71 12.84
CA GLU A 637 -13.68 20.15 11.54
C GLU A 637 -15.13 20.51 11.25
N LEU A 638 -15.38 21.15 10.10
CA LEU A 638 -16.67 21.65 9.67
C LEU A 638 -17.17 20.73 8.53
N TYR A 639 -18.21 19.97 8.80
CA TYR A 639 -18.88 19.10 7.83
C TYR A 639 -20.04 19.89 7.23
N ILE A 640 -19.90 20.26 5.98
CA ILE A 640 -20.73 21.25 5.30
C ILE A 640 -21.45 20.56 4.15
N PRO A 641 -22.80 20.67 4.02
CA PRO A 641 -23.48 20.20 2.82
C PRO A 641 -22.82 20.79 1.57
N THR A 642 -22.56 19.94 0.59
CA THR A 642 -21.65 20.26 -0.53
C THR A 642 -22.01 21.56 -1.24
N GLU A 643 -23.32 21.85 -1.43
CA GLU A 643 -23.83 23.05 -2.10
C GLU A 643 -23.52 24.36 -1.35
N PHE A 644 -23.34 24.32 -0.04
CA PHE A 644 -22.99 25.50 0.77
C PHE A 644 -21.48 25.66 1.00
N ALA A 645 -20.69 24.64 0.75
CA ALA A 645 -19.28 24.64 1.09
C ALA A 645 -18.48 25.77 0.42
N PRO A 646 -18.77 26.17 -0.83
CA PRO A 646 -18.10 27.31 -1.45
C PRO A 646 -18.32 28.64 -0.71
N ASP A 647 -19.55 28.96 -0.29
CA ASP A 647 -19.87 30.18 0.45
C ASP A 647 -19.22 30.18 1.84
N VAL A 648 -19.29 29.05 2.53
CA VAL A 648 -18.67 28.90 3.86
C VAL A 648 -17.15 29.05 3.78
N PHE A 649 -16.51 28.44 2.78
CA PHE A 649 -15.07 28.60 2.54
C PHE A 649 -14.69 30.05 2.32
N ASP A 650 -15.38 30.74 1.41
CA ASP A 650 -15.10 32.12 1.05
C ASP A 650 -15.26 33.05 2.27
N ARG A 651 -16.27 32.84 3.12
CA ARG A 651 -16.47 33.58 4.38
C ARG A 651 -15.35 33.35 5.38
N ILE A 652 -14.91 32.10 5.55
CA ILE A 652 -13.83 31.77 6.48
C ILE A 652 -12.51 32.41 5.99
N VAL A 653 -12.21 32.32 4.69
CA VAL A 653 -11.01 32.91 4.12
C VAL A 653 -11.01 34.43 4.29
N ALA A 654 -12.12 35.12 3.97
CA ALA A 654 -12.25 36.55 4.14
C ALA A 654 -12.12 37.01 5.61
N ALA A 655 -12.75 36.27 6.55
CA ALA A 655 -12.62 36.56 7.98
C ALA A 655 -11.24 36.19 8.55
N GLY A 656 -10.51 35.32 7.89
CA GLY A 656 -9.22 34.78 8.33
C GLY A 656 -8.04 35.73 8.12
N GLU A 657 -8.13 36.69 7.19
CA GLU A 657 -7.04 37.58 6.84
C GLU A 657 -6.47 38.35 8.08
N PRO A 658 -7.29 39.01 8.93
CA PRO A 658 -6.80 39.70 10.13
C PRO A 658 -6.21 38.75 11.18
N HIS A 659 -6.52 37.45 11.11
CA HIS A 659 -6.06 36.42 12.05
C HIS A 659 -4.83 35.67 11.57
N GLY A 660 -4.29 36.00 10.40
CA GLY A 660 -3.12 35.34 9.80
C GLY A 660 -3.43 33.95 9.26
N LEU A 661 -4.65 33.75 8.72
CA LEU A 661 -5.04 32.48 8.11
C LEU A 661 -4.13 32.13 6.93
N LYS A 662 -3.69 30.87 6.89
CA LYS A 662 -3.11 30.25 5.69
C LYS A 662 -3.91 29.05 5.25
N LEU A 663 -4.04 28.88 3.94
CA LEU A 663 -4.43 27.60 3.37
C LEU A 663 -3.25 26.63 3.55
N CYS A 664 -3.53 25.43 3.96
CA CYS A 664 -2.52 24.44 4.33
C CYS A 664 -2.78 23.10 3.62
N GLY A 665 -1.69 22.49 3.16
CA GLY A 665 -1.75 21.21 2.47
C GLY A 665 -1.40 20.02 3.37
N TYR A 666 -1.49 18.83 2.77
CA TYR A 666 -1.28 17.57 3.51
C TYR A 666 0.17 17.35 3.95
N HIS A 667 1.16 18.01 3.34
CA HIS A 667 2.55 17.96 3.83
C HIS A 667 2.69 18.67 5.17
N ALA A 668 2.09 19.84 5.32
CA ALA A 668 2.02 20.53 6.61
C ALA A 668 1.24 19.73 7.64
N LEU A 669 0.09 19.14 7.25
CA LEU A 669 -0.71 18.28 8.13
C LEU A 669 0.12 17.08 8.64
N ASN A 670 0.88 16.42 7.77
CA ASN A 670 1.72 15.28 8.15
C ASN A 670 2.87 15.68 9.08
N SER A 671 3.50 16.82 8.83
CA SER A 671 4.52 17.39 9.73
C SER A 671 3.94 17.72 11.12
N LEU A 672 2.74 18.33 11.17
CA LEU A 672 2.06 18.69 12.42
C LEU A 672 1.66 17.45 13.23
N ARG A 673 1.06 16.43 12.57
CA ARG A 673 0.59 15.22 13.26
C ARG A 673 1.74 14.40 13.86
N ILE A 674 2.89 14.30 13.15
CA ILE A 674 4.02 13.50 13.62
C ILE A 674 4.69 14.11 14.86
N GLU A 675 4.79 15.44 14.94
CA GLU A 675 5.26 16.13 16.15
C GLU A 675 4.39 15.84 17.37
N LYS A 676 3.08 15.65 17.13
CA LYS A 676 2.09 15.30 18.15
C LYS A 676 2.03 13.80 18.43
N GLY A 677 2.72 13.00 17.63
CA GLY A 677 2.71 11.55 17.74
C GLY A 677 1.37 10.93 17.39
N TYR A 678 0.56 11.57 16.55
CA TYR A 678 -0.69 10.99 16.05
C TYR A 678 -0.41 9.95 14.96
N ARG A 679 -1.06 8.79 15.08
CA ARG A 679 -0.84 7.62 14.21
C ARG A 679 -1.58 7.77 12.90
N HIS A 680 -1.05 7.11 11.89
CA HIS A 680 -1.63 7.02 10.58
C HIS A 680 -1.87 5.54 10.25
N PHE A 681 -3.14 5.15 10.04
CA PHE A 681 -3.49 3.77 9.72
C PHE A 681 -2.92 3.36 8.35
N GLY A 682 -2.34 2.18 8.28
CA GLY A 682 -1.64 1.65 7.10
C GLY A 682 -0.14 1.93 7.11
N HIS A 683 0.35 2.76 8.05
CA HIS A 683 1.78 3.04 8.26
C HIS A 683 2.19 2.80 9.70
N ASP A 684 1.61 3.57 10.65
CA ASP A 684 2.00 3.51 12.06
C ASP A 684 1.24 2.44 12.84
N VAL A 685 0.04 2.09 12.37
CA VAL A 685 -0.78 1.03 12.94
C VAL A 685 -1.42 0.22 11.82
N VAL A 686 -1.37 -1.10 11.96
CA VAL A 686 -1.88 -2.10 11.03
C VAL A 686 -2.49 -3.27 11.80
N GLU A 687 -3.03 -4.27 11.11
CA GLU A 687 -3.72 -5.43 11.70
C GLU A 687 -2.85 -6.36 12.54
N GLU A 688 -1.53 -6.16 12.57
CA GLU A 688 -0.57 -6.86 13.44
C GLU A 688 -0.23 -6.07 14.71
N ASP A 689 -0.67 -4.81 14.81
CA ASP A 689 -0.39 -3.95 15.94
C ASP A 689 -1.58 -3.90 16.87
N THR A 690 -1.32 -3.96 18.18
CA THR A 690 -2.37 -3.79 19.17
C THR A 690 -2.41 -2.36 19.73
N PRO A 691 -3.53 -1.88 20.26
CA PRO A 691 -3.59 -0.60 20.96
C PRO A 691 -2.58 -0.48 22.12
N LEU A 692 -2.21 -1.59 22.74
CA LEU A 692 -1.22 -1.62 23.82
C LEU A 692 0.19 -1.34 23.29
N GLU A 693 0.54 -1.95 22.17
CA GLU A 693 1.83 -1.75 21.49
C GLU A 693 1.94 -0.35 20.88
N ALA A 694 0.85 0.11 20.25
CA ALA A 694 0.77 1.41 19.59
C ALA A 694 0.68 2.60 20.56
N GLY A 695 0.53 2.36 21.88
CA GLY A 695 0.34 3.42 22.88
C GLY A 695 -1.05 4.08 22.79
N LEU A 696 -2.07 3.34 22.30
CA LEU A 696 -3.46 3.78 22.13
C LEU A 696 -4.45 3.12 23.11
N SER A 697 -3.95 2.53 24.18
CA SER A 697 -4.78 1.82 25.16
C SER A 697 -5.87 2.68 25.80
N PHE A 698 -5.71 4.01 25.85
CA PHE A 698 -6.71 4.95 26.33
C PHE A 698 -7.99 5.00 25.45
N ALA A 699 -7.89 4.56 24.20
CA ALA A 699 -9.00 4.48 23.25
C ALA A 699 -9.70 3.10 23.27
N SER A 700 -9.46 2.28 24.30
CA SER A 700 -10.14 1.00 24.52
C SER A 700 -10.74 0.98 25.93
N ASP A 701 -12.05 0.80 26.03
CA ASP A 701 -12.75 0.69 27.32
C ASP A 701 -12.90 -0.80 27.72
N PHE A 702 -11.97 -1.26 28.53
CA PHE A 702 -11.97 -2.64 29.03
C PHE A 702 -13.14 -2.95 29.98
N ASN A 703 -13.83 -1.93 30.51
CA ASN A 703 -14.88 -2.07 31.49
C ASN A 703 -16.30 -1.97 30.91
N LYS A 704 -16.41 -1.60 29.61
CA LYS A 704 -17.74 -1.44 29.00
C LYS A 704 -18.55 -2.73 28.98
N ALA A 705 -19.85 -2.62 29.19
CA ALA A 705 -20.77 -3.74 29.15
C ALA A 705 -20.77 -4.43 27.78
N GLY A 706 -20.83 -5.76 27.76
CA GLY A 706 -20.79 -6.55 26.52
C GLY A 706 -19.41 -6.69 25.85
N GLY A 707 -18.37 -5.99 26.32
CA GLY A 707 -17.03 -6.05 25.78
C GLY A 707 -16.92 -5.54 24.34
N PHE A 708 -15.89 -6.00 23.63
CA PHE A 708 -15.62 -5.67 22.23
C PHE A 708 -14.81 -6.78 21.56
N ILE A 709 -14.77 -6.80 20.24
CA ILE A 709 -13.98 -7.76 19.46
C ILE A 709 -12.50 -7.57 19.82
N GLY A 710 -11.78 -8.66 20.12
CA GLY A 710 -10.37 -8.63 20.47
C GLY A 710 -10.06 -8.33 21.95
N LYS A 711 -11.07 -8.06 22.81
CA LYS A 711 -10.87 -7.73 24.23
C LYS A 711 -10.05 -8.79 24.95
N GLU A 712 -10.36 -10.07 24.79
CA GLU A 712 -9.68 -11.17 25.50
C GLU A 712 -8.20 -11.26 25.12
N ALA A 713 -7.88 -11.05 23.84
CA ALA A 713 -6.50 -11.01 23.38
C ALA A 713 -5.72 -9.86 24.01
N LEU A 714 -6.33 -8.67 24.10
CA LEU A 714 -5.71 -7.51 24.75
C LEU A 714 -5.55 -7.71 26.26
N LEU A 715 -6.50 -8.32 26.94
CA LEU A 715 -6.40 -8.61 28.39
C LEU A 715 -5.25 -9.58 28.65
N LYS A 716 -5.10 -10.61 27.79
CA LYS A 716 -3.97 -11.54 27.87
C LYS A 716 -2.65 -10.80 27.65
N GLN A 717 -2.53 -10.02 26.58
CA GLN A 717 -1.32 -9.25 26.30
C GLN A 717 -0.99 -8.24 27.41
N LYS A 718 -2.01 -7.62 28.02
CA LYS A 718 -1.83 -6.70 29.15
C LYS A 718 -1.24 -7.40 30.37
N ALA A 719 -1.62 -8.65 30.62
CA ALA A 719 -1.09 -9.45 31.72
C ALA A 719 0.34 -9.95 31.45
N GLU A 720 0.63 -10.31 30.20
CA GLU A 720 1.95 -10.81 29.76
C GLU A 720 2.96 -9.68 29.50
N GLY A 721 2.52 -8.45 29.27
CA GLY A 721 3.33 -7.33 28.81
C GLY A 721 3.54 -7.32 27.29
N VAL A 722 3.88 -6.16 26.73
CA VAL A 722 4.14 -6.01 25.30
C VAL A 722 5.60 -6.29 24.97
N LYS A 723 5.84 -6.99 23.87
CA LYS A 723 7.18 -7.26 23.33
C LYS A 723 7.57 -6.32 22.20
N LYS A 724 6.63 -5.56 21.70
CA LYS A 724 6.77 -4.53 20.68
C LYS A 724 6.16 -3.24 21.20
N ARG A 725 6.78 -2.10 20.95
CA ARG A 725 6.28 -0.80 21.44
C ARG A 725 6.58 0.31 20.45
N MET A 726 5.58 1.14 20.19
CA MET A 726 5.73 2.38 19.42
C MET A 726 6.55 3.40 20.23
N VAL A 727 7.55 3.98 19.57
CA VAL A 727 8.44 5.01 20.10
C VAL A 727 8.53 6.15 19.10
N LEU A 728 8.61 7.37 19.59
CA LEU A 728 8.91 8.56 18.81
C LEU A 728 10.41 8.85 18.89
N PHE A 729 10.98 9.27 17.78
CA PHE A 729 12.40 9.61 17.69
C PHE A 729 12.57 11.00 17.10
N LYS A 730 13.45 11.80 17.72
CA LYS A 730 13.88 13.08 17.17
C LYS A 730 15.34 12.95 16.75
N PHE A 731 15.66 13.25 15.52
CA PHE A 731 17.03 13.29 15.02
C PHE A 731 17.79 14.45 15.64
N LEU A 732 19.03 14.20 16.10
CA LEU A 732 19.90 15.22 16.65
C LEU A 732 20.62 16.03 15.55
N ASP A 733 20.82 15.42 14.37
CA ASP A 733 21.29 16.07 13.16
C ASP A 733 20.08 16.68 12.41
N PRO A 734 19.94 18.02 12.33
CA PRO A 734 18.79 18.65 11.68
C PRO A 734 18.76 18.48 10.16
N GLU A 735 19.87 18.07 9.55
CA GLU A 735 19.94 17.82 8.09
C GLU A 735 19.63 16.36 7.72
N ALA A 736 19.48 15.48 8.71
CA ALA A 736 19.05 14.11 8.47
C ALA A 736 17.60 14.09 7.93
N THR A 737 17.33 13.27 6.91
CA THR A 737 15.99 13.10 6.35
C THR A 737 15.60 11.64 6.41
N ASN A 738 14.56 11.33 7.18
CA ASN A 738 14.00 10.00 7.25
C ASN A 738 12.58 10.00 6.70
N TYR A 739 12.10 8.83 6.28
CA TYR A 739 10.74 8.63 5.76
C TYR A 739 10.05 7.45 6.42
N HIS A 740 10.44 6.22 6.09
CA HIS A 740 9.92 4.98 6.68
C HIS A 740 10.85 3.80 6.33
N GLU A 741 10.63 2.65 6.99
CA GLU A 741 11.39 1.40 6.77
C GLU A 741 12.90 1.52 7.09
N GLU A 742 13.33 2.56 7.79
CA GLU A 742 14.72 2.68 8.23
C GLU A 742 14.97 1.83 9.48
N PRO A 743 16.13 1.11 9.54
CA PRO A 743 16.50 0.33 10.71
C PRO A 743 16.71 1.20 11.96
N ILE A 744 16.07 0.82 13.05
CA ILE A 744 16.27 1.40 14.40
C ILE A 744 17.26 0.52 15.15
N TYR A 745 18.35 1.13 15.58
CA TYR A 745 19.36 0.51 16.42
C TYR A 745 19.18 0.94 17.88
N ARG A 746 19.35 0.00 18.79
CA ARG A 746 19.47 0.24 20.22
C ARG A 746 20.77 -0.38 20.72
N ASN A 747 21.66 0.44 21.28
CA ASN A 747 22.98 -0.02 21.75
C ASN A 747 23.76 -0.80 20.69
N GLY A 748 23.61 -0.42 19.41
CA GLY A 748 24.29 -1.06 18.25
C GLY A 748 23.58 -2.24 17.60
N GLU A 749 22.51 -2.75 18.20
CA GLU A 749 21.70 -3.87 17.68
C GLU A 749 20.42 -3.37 17.00
N ILE A 750 20.01 -3.97 15.87
CA ILE A 750 18.75 -3.66 15.22
C ILE A 750 17.60 -4.18 16.10
N VAL A 751 16.72 -3.29 16.52
CA VAL A 751 15.56 -3.61 17.37
C VAL A 751 14.21 -3.33 16.68
N GLY A 752 14.21 -2.74 15.50
CA GLY A 752 12.97 -2.42 14.81
C GLY A 752 13.19 -1.54 13.57
N ARG A 753 12.09 -0.95 13.11
CA ARG A 753 12.09 -0.05 11.95
C ARG A 753 11.17 1.14 12.16
N THR A 754 11.41 2.21 11.40
CA THR A 754 10.54 3.37 11.35
C THR A 754 9.29 3.06 10.51
N THR A 755 8.16 3.63 10.92
CA THR A 755 6.87 3.52 10.23
C THR A 755 6.50 4.83 9.54
N SER A 756 6.88 5.95 10.14
CA SER A 756 6.69 7.29 9.59
C SER A 756 7.91 8.16 9.88
N GLY A 757 8.17 9.10 8.97
CA GLY A 757 9.17 10.13 9.17
C GLY A 757 8.79 11.42 8.45
N MET A 758 9.03 12.55 9.09
CA MET A 758 8.79 13.87 8.52
C MET A 758 9.59 14.93 9.29
N TYR A 759 9.95 16.01 8.63
CA TYR A 759 10.56 17.14 9.31
C TYR A 759 9.54 17.88 10.17
N GLY A 760 9.82 18.01 11.46
CA GLY A 760 9.01 18.76 12.42
C GLY A 760 9.47 20.21 12.45
N HIS A 761 8.73 21.10 11.80
CA HIS A 761 9.17 22.50 11.65
C HIS A 761 9.18 23.29 12.96
N TYR A 762 8.30 22.94 13.92
CA TYR A 762 8.32 23.53 15.25
C TYR A 762 9.47 22.97 16.11
N ILE A 763 9.72 21.67 15.99
CA ILE A 763 10.78 20.96 16.73
C ILE A 763 12.17 21.30 16.17
N GLY A 764 12.26 21.68 14.90
CA GLY A 764 13.51 22.05 14.21
C GLY A 764 14.38 20.84 13.85
N GLY A 765 13.78 19.71 13.50
CA GLY A 765 14.49 18.49 13.08
C GLY A 765 13.53 17.39 12.63
N ASN A 766 14.07 16.35 12.01
CA ASN A 766 13.26 15.21 11.64
C ASN A 766 12.74 14.46 12.87
N VAL A 767 11.49 14.02 12.76
CA VAL A 767 10.81 13.17 13.73
C VAL A 767 10.42 11.87 13.03
N ALA A 768 10.72 10.75 13.67
CA ALA A 768 10.26 9.44 13.23
C ALA A 768 9.32 8.83 14.26
N MET A 769 8.44 7.96 13.80
CA MET A 769 7.76 6.95 14.61
C MET A 769 8.20 5.57 14.15
N GLY A 770 8.25 4.62 15.08
CA GLY A 770 8.59 3.25 14.75
C GLY A 770 8.43 2.32 15.94
N TYR A 771 8.38 1.04 15.65
CA TYR A 771 8.31 0.03 16.69
C TYR A 771 9.70 -0.48 17.05
N VAL A 772 9.91 -0.66 18.36
CA VAL A 772 11.08 -1.38 18.89
C VAL A 772 10.62 -2.68 19.56
N CYS A 773 11.37 -3.74 19.32
CA CYS A 773 11.06 -5.09 19.79
C CYS A 773 12.06 -5.54 20.86
N ASN A 774 11.54 -6.20 21.91
CA ASN A 774 12.33 -6.89 22.91
C ASN A 774 11.61 -8.18 23.34
N ALA A 775 12.21 -9.31 23.10
CA ALA A 775 11.63 -10.63 23.42
C ALA A 775 11.31 -10.79 24.91
N GLU A 776 12.08 -10.12 25.78
CA GLU A 776 11.90 -10.13 27.24
C GLU A 776 10.88 -9.10 27.74
N GLY A 777 10.37 -8.24 26.86
CA GLY A 777 9.40 -7.19 27.13
C GLY A 777 9.94 -5.80 26.80
N ALA A 778 9.20 -5.07 25.94
CA ALA A 778 9.51 -3.70 25.55
C ALA A 778 8.90 -2.72 26.59
N THR A 779 9.45 -2.70 27.81
CA THR A 779 8.96 -1.85 28.90
C THR A 779 9.33 -0.39 28.67
N ALA A 780 8.66 0.52 29.36
CA ALA A 780 8.97 1.95 29.31
C ALA A 780 10.40 2.25 29.77
N ASP A 781 10.88 1.57 30.80
CA ASP A 781 12.22 1.76 31.33
C ASP A 781 13.28 1.21 30.37
N TRP A 782 13.03 0.02 29.78
CA TRP A 782 13.92 -0.51 28.74
C TRP A 782 14.06 0.47 27.56
N VAL A 783 12.97 1.12 27.12
CA VAL A 783 13.05 2.15 26.07
C VAL A 783 13.91 3.32 26.52
N LYS A 784 13.68 3.87 27.71
CA LYS A 784 14.40 5.07 28.21
C LYS A 784 15.89 4.86 28.44
N GLU A 785 16.31 3.65 28.81
CA GLU A 785 17.70 3.29 29.10
C GLU A 785 18.56 3.04 27.85
N GLY A 786 17.90 2.92 26.68
CA GLY A 786 18.59 2.65 25.42
C GLY A 786 19.23 3.89 24.80
N LYS A 787 20.36 3.67 24.13
CA LYS A 787 20.92 4.64 23.17
C LYS A 787 20.46 4.25 21.79
N TYR A 788 19.86 5.19 21.06
CA TYR A 788 19.24 4.91 19.78
C TYR A 788 19.95 5.61 18.63
N GLU A 789 20.01 4.91 17.52
CA GLU A 789 20.41 5.41 16.22
C GLU A 789 19.40 4.93 15.16
N ILE A 790 19.20 5.73 14.12
CA ILE A 790 18.43 5.31 12.92
C ILE A 790 19.36 5.36 11.72
N GLU A 791 19.36 4.27 10.92
CA GLU A 791 20.21 4.20 9.74
C GLU A 791 19.42 4.66 8.50
N VAL A 792 19.89 5.72 7.86
CA VAL A 792 19.35 6.26 6.62
C VAL A 792 20.41 6.24 5.54
N ALA A 793 20.12 5.59 4.40
CA ALA A 793 21.05 5.51 3.27
C ALA A 793 22.47 5.08 3.68
N THR A 794 22.57 4.04 4.52
CA THR A 794 23.80 3.43 5.10
C THR A 794 24.55 4.29 6.14
N LYS A 795 24.04 5.45 6.51
CA LYS A 795 24.60 6.31 7.56
C LYS A 795 23.72 6.24 8.80
N ARG A 796 24.33 6.04 9.98
CA ARG A 796 23.64 6.07 11.27
C ARG A 796 23.61 7.48 11.84
N TYR A 797 22.45 7.85 12.38
CA TYR A 797 22.21 9.13 13.03
C TYR A 797 21.75 8.91 14.45
N GLU A 798 22.32 9.60 15.39
CA GLU A 798 21.85 9.61 16.78
C GLU A 798 20.46 10.25 16.87
N VAL A 799 19.60 9.64 17.70
CA VAL A 799 18.23 10.11 17.91
C VAL A 799 17.87 10.11 19.40
N GLU A 800 17.03 11.07 19.79
CA GLU A 800 16.36 11.08 21.09
C GLU A 800 15.08 10.26 21.01
N ALA A 801 14.92 9.26 21.89
CA ALA A 801 13.74 8.42 21.96
C ALA A 801 12.75 8.91 23.00
N SER A 802 11.46 8.93 22.68
CA SER A 802 10.40 9.35 23.60
C SER A 802 9.15 8.47 23.45
N LEU A 803 8.49 8.21 24.56
CA LEU A 803 7.16 7.59 24.61
C LEU A 803 6.01 8.63 24.60
N ARG A 804 6.36 9.90 24.60
CA ARG A 804 5.43 11.04 24.61
C ARG A 804 5.71 11.92 23.39
N ALA A 805 4.69 12.64 22.95
CA ALA A 805 4.84 13.62 21.87
C ALA A 805 5.93 14.66 22.21
N PHE A 806 6.69 15.05 21.21
CA PHE A 806 7.68 16.14 21.37
C PHE A 806 7.01 17.52 21.41
N TYR A 807 5.82 17.63 20.83
CA TYR A 807 5.02 18.86 20.88
C TYR A 807 3.83 18.72 21.83
N ASP A 808 3.66 19.66 22.76
CA ASP A 808 2.52 19.76 23.69
C ASP A 808 2.05 18.40 24.26
N PRO A 809 2.91 17.66 24.97
CA PRO A 809 2.58 16.32 25.48
C PRO A 809 1.41 16.32 26.48
N GLU A 810 1.11 17.47 27.11
CA GLU A 810 0.01 17.63 28.08
C GLU A 810 -1.32 18.01 27.42
N MET A 811 -1.38 18.19 26.10
CA MET A 811 -2.57 18.58 25.34
C MET A 811 -3.20 19.92 25.75
N ASN A 812 -2.39 20.87 26.20
CA ASN A 812 -2.85 22.20 26.62
C ASN A 812 -3.34 23.05 25.45
N LYS A 813 -2.68 22.94 24.30
CA LYS A 813 -3.01 23.69 23.09
C LYS A 813 -4.34 23.31 22.46
N ILE A 814 -4.77 22.09 22.67
CA ILE A 814 -6.04 21.57 22.11
C ILE A 814 -7.24 22.02 22.96
N LYS A 815 -7.04 22.17 24.27
CA LYS A 815 -8.10 22.43 25.25
C LYS A 815 -8.24 23.90 25.66
N CYS A 816 -7.39 24.79 25.10
CA CYS A 816 -7.41 26.21 25.44
C CYS A 816 -8.65 26.95 24.92
#